data_c25b98207976ffdc665e4f0f107ede28
#
_entry.id   c25b98207976ffdc665e4f0f107ede28
#
_cell.length_a   1.000
_cell.length_b   1.000
_cell.length_c   1.000
_cell.angle_alpha   90.00
_cell.angle_beta   90.00
_cell.angle_gamma   90.00
#
_symmetry.space_group_name_H-M   'P 1'
#
loop_
_entity.id
_entity.type
_entity.pdbx_description
1 polymer ?
#
loop_
_entity_poly.entity_id
_entity_poly.type
_entity_poly.pdbx_seq_one_letter_code
_entity_poly.pdbx_strand_id
1 'polypeptide(L)'
;MLPGAREMLVIDSATGQVAGKGVLIHTDGFFEATMADRREPFRYRLRVAYSGVEHEFYDIYGFPRVLGELDIYLLREGNHLAAYQKLGAHPLVHEGVEGIAFAVWAPNARRVSLVGDFNAWDGRRMQMRNVGGFWEIFVPGLRPGRLYKYELIGAQGQLLPLKADPYAERAERPPKTASVIANPSRHLWRDGEWMAERWRHNHRETAISIYEVHLGSWRRNLAEDGRYLSYRELAEQLVPYAAEMGFTHLEIMPVTEYPFDGSWGYQPISLFAPTSRYGTPNEFRAFVDACHRAGLGLLLDWVPGHFPTDAHGLGRFDGTALYEHADPRQGFHPEWNTLIYNYGRREVANFLLSSALYWLREFHVDGIRVDAVASMLYLDYSRSEGQWISNAFGGRENLEAIAFLRRMNELIFGETGATSVAEESTAWPMVSRPTYVGGLGFGFKWNMGWMHDTLSYMSHDPVHRKYHHNDLTFGLLYAFHENFILPLSHDEVVYGKRSLIGKMPGDRWQRFANLRAYFGFMWTHPGKKLLFMGSEFAQEREWNHDMGLDWQLLADRFHDGVRKLVRDLNDLYRSTPALYELDCDADGFSWIDAANAPESVLSYARRGRDPHELAVVVCNFTPVPREDYRIGVPRPGRYRERINTDAMEYGGSGVGNAGEVHSEVYPMHGHPHSLCLKLPPLGTLIFTAD
;
A
#
# COMPACT_ATOMS: atom_id res chain seq x y z
N MET A 1 -34.42 28.11 -13.20
CA MET A 1 -35.56 28.03 -14.14
C MET A 1 -36.52 26.95 -13.67
N LEU A 2 -37.83 27.23 -13.74
CA LEU A 2 -38.93 26.36 -13.28
C LEU A 2 -39.92 26.15 -14.43
N PRO A 3 -39.54 25.36 -15.47
CA PRO A 3 -40.37 25.19 -16.67
C PRO A 3 -41.74 24.59 -16.32
N GLY A 4 -42.81 25.21 -16.84
CA GLY A 4 -44.19 24.76 -16.57
C GLY A 4 -44.76 25.20 -15.21
N ALA A 5 -44.01 25.91 -14.37
CA ALA A 5 -44.54 26.50 -13.16
C ALA A 5 -45.50 27.65 -13.45
N ARG A 6 -46.61 27.68 -12.72
CA ARG A 6 -47.63 28.72 -12.81
C ARG A 6 -47.42 29.84 -11.80
N GLU A 7 -46.90 29.50 -10.63
CA GLU A 7 -46.63 30.41 -9.54
C GLU A 7 -45.36 29.99 -8.78
N MET A 8 -44.62 30.96 -8.27
CA MET A 8 -43.49 30.79 -7.42
C MET A 8 -43.56 31.77 -6.22
N LEU A 9 -43.48 31.23 -5.02
CA LEU A 9 -43.46 32.02 -3.77
C LEU A 9 -42.13 31.81 -3.05
N VAL A 10 -41.59 32.86 -2.51
CA VAL A 10 -40.42 32.82 -1.62
C VAL A 10 -40.94 32.74 -0.18
N ILE A 11 -40.60 31.66 0.51
CA ILE A 11 -41.02 31.38 1.89
C ILE A 11 -39.83 31.64 2.82
N ASP A 12 -39.98 32.51 3.78
CA ASP A 12 -38.99 32.70 4.86
C ASP A 12 -38.89 31.43 5.70
N SER A 13 -37.71 30.79 5.76
CA SER A 13 -37.52 29.54 6.45
C SER A 13 -37.64 29.66 7.97
N ALA A 14 -37.41 30.84 8.54
CA ALA A 14 -37.49 31.06 9.98
C ALA A 14 -38.93 31.23 10.46
N THR A 15 -39.75 31.91 9.64
CA THR A 15 -41.14 32.25 10.03
C THR A 15 -42.18 31.36 9.36
N GLY A 16 -41.85 30.72 8.26
CA GLY A 16 -42.79 29.98 7.41
C GLY A 16 -43.73 30.87 6.58
N GLN A 17 -43.59 32.20 6.65
CA GLN A 17 -44.43 33.15 5.94
C GLN A 17 -43.93 33.42 4.52
N VAL A 18 -44.85 33.86 3.67
CA VAL A 18 -44.52 34.31 2.31
C VAL A 18 -43.76 35.64 2.39
N ALA A 19 -42.51 35.64 2.01
CA ALA A 19 -41.66 36.84 1.94
C ALA A 19 -41.75 37.57 0.63
N GLY A 20 -42.12 36.89 -0.44
CA GLY A 20 -42.28 37.50 -1.76
C GLY A 20 -42.93 36.55 -2.77
N LYS A 21 -43.45 37.14 -3.86
CA LYS A 21 -44.02 36.39 -4.98
C LYS A 21 -43.19 36.62 -6.24
N GLY A 22 -42.88 35.55 -6.94
CA GLY A 22 -42.16 35.62 -8.20
C GLY A 22 -43.04 36.03 -9.35
N VAL A 23 -42.49 36.88 -10.22
CA VAL A 23 -43.06 37.26 -11.50
C VAL A 23 -42.40 36.43 -12.61
N LEU A 24 -43.18 35.78 -13.43
CA LEU A 24 -42.67 35.04 -14.59
C LEU A 24 -42.16 36.03 -15.65
N ILE A 25 -40.85 36.02 -15.91
CA ILE A 25 -40.18 36.92 -16.84
C ILE A 25 -40.02 36.30 -18.23
N HIS A 26 -39.83 34.95 -18.27
CA HIS A 26 -39.69 34.23 -19.53
C HIS A 26 -40.52 32.94 -19.53
N THR A 27 -41.09 32.58 -20.67
CA THR A 27 -41.98 31.42 -20.85
C THR A 27 -41.34 30.08 -20.53
N ASP A 28 -40.01 30.00 -20.55
CA ASP A 28 -39.26 28.81 -20.15
C ASP A 28 -39.17 28.64 -18.61
N GLY A 29 -39.92 29.44 -17.86
CA GLY A 29 -40.01 29.31 -16.41
C GLY A 29 -38.95 30.12 -15.63
N PHE A 30 -38.50 31.25 -16.19
CA PHE A 30 -37.65 32.18 -15.45
C PHE A 30 -38.51 33.12 -14.60
N PHE A 31 -38.37 33.05 -13.30
CA PHE A 31 -39.07 33.90 -12.32
C PHE A 31 -38.10 34.86 -11.65
N GLU A 32 -38.57 36.08 -11.39
CA GLU A 32 -37.89 37.08 -10.57
C GLU A 32 -38.77 37.46 -9.39
N ALA A 33 -38.18 37.50 -8.20
CA ALA A 33 -38.86 37.98 -7.00
C ALA A 33 -38.03 39.08 -6.33
N THR A 34 -38.67 40.25 -6.13
CA THR A 34 -38.06 41.38 -5.44
C THR A 34 -38.65 41.54 -4.05
N MET A 35 -37.80 41.60 -3.01
CA MET A 35 -38.17 41.78 -1.61
C MET A 35 -37.70 43.15 -1.15
N ALA A 36 -38.48 44.19 -1.43
CA ALA A 36 -38.10 45.58 -1.20
C ALA A 36 -37.84 45.90 0.29
N ASP A 37 -38.47 45.16 1.19
CA ASP A 37 -38.39 45.36 2.64
C ASP A 37 -37.22 44.60 3.31
N ARG A 38 -36.43 43.88 2.53
CA ARG A 38 -35.29 43.07 3.02
C ARG A 38 -33.98 43.62 2.44
N ARG A 39 -33.07 44.07 3.30
CA ARG A 39 -31.75 44.57 2.92
C ARG A 39 -30.65 43.54 3.09
N GLU A 40 -30.90 42.52 3.92
CA GLU A 40 -29.95 41.47 4.27
C GLU A 40 -30.39 40.13 3.65
N PRO A 41 -29.46 39.27 3.21
CA PRO A 41 -29.74 37.89 2.81
C PRO A 41 -30.45 37.16 3.94
N PHE A 42 -31.44 36.38 3.64
CA PHE A 42 -32.16 35.53 4.58
C PHE A 42 -32.37 34.15 4.04
N ARG A 43 -32.62 33.20 4.89
CA ARG A 43 -32.85 31.82 4.50
C ARG A 43 -34.28 31.66 4.00
N TYR A 44 -34.40 31.05 2.80
CA TYR A 44 -35.70 30.90 2.14
C TYR A 44 -35.86 29.52 1.48
N ARG A 45 -37.13 29.17 1.29
CA ARG A 45 -37.55 28.05 0.45
C ARG A 45 -38.38 28.59 -0.72
N LEU A 46 -38.40 27.87 -1.81
CA LEU A 46 -39.28 28.17 -2.93
C LEU A 46 -40.45 27.22 -2.87
N ARG A 47 -41.67 27.79 -2.87
CA ARG A 47 -42.91 27.05 -3.08
C ARG A 47 -43.36 27.32 -4.51
N VAL A 48 -43.45 26.23 -5.29
CA VAL A 48 -43.71 26.31 -6.72
C VAL A 48 -44.95 25.50 -7.04
N ALA A 49 -45.95 26.17 -7.68
CA ALA A 49 -47.18 25.54 -8.10
C ALA A 49 -47.10 25.17 -9.58
N TYR A 50 -47.32 23.91 -9.87
CA TYR A 50 -47.57 23.36 -11.19
C TYR A 50 -49.05 23.01 -11.40
N SER A 51 -49.41 22.45 -12.55
CA SER A 51 -50.79 22.01 -12.81
C SER A 51 -51.17 20.87 -11.84
N GLY A 52 -51.81 21.19 -10.70
CA GLY A 52 -52.35 20.23 -9.75
C GLY A 52 -51.38 19.74 -8.65
N VAL A 53 -50.15 20.25 -8.59
CA VAL A 53 -49.16 19.87 -7.55
C VAL A 53 -48.38 21.10 -7.12
N GLU A 54 -48.16 21.20 -5.79
CA GLU A 54 -47.21 22.17 -5.23
C GLU A 54 -45.98 21.44 -4.69
N HIS A 55 -44.82 22.05 -4.91
CA HIS A 55 -43.55 21.61 -4.38
C HIS A 55 -42.91 22.70 -3.56
N GLU A 56 -42.37 22.36 -2.40
CA GLU A 56 -41.57 23.24 -1.56
C GLU A 56 -40.18 22.67 -1.38
N PHE A 57 -39.15 23.46 -1.71
CA PHE A 57 -37.76 23.04 -1.64
C PHE A 57 -36.83 24.23 -1.36
N TYR A 58 -35.65 23.93 -0.85
CA TYR A 58 -34.59 24.93 -0.71
C TYR A 58 -33.95 25.26 -2.04
N ASP A 59 -33.68 26.53 -2.29
CA ASP A 59 -32.82 26.94 -3.39
C ASP A 59 -31.36 26.56 -3.07
N ILE A 60 -30.75 25.71 -3.91
CA ILE A 60 -29.35 25.26 -3.73
C ILE A 60 -28.35 26.41 -3.75
N TYR A 61 -28.69 27.54 -4.39
CA TYR A 61 -27.87 28.75 -4.43
C TYR A 61 -28.12 29.72 -3.28
N GLY A 62 -29.12 29.48 -2.46
CA GLY A 62 -29.44 30.25 -1.26
C GLY A 62 -28.55 29.97 -0.05
N PHE A 63 -27.61 29.04 -0.17
CA PHE A 63 -26.68 28.70 0.92
C PHE A 63 -25.35 29.44 0.76
N PRO A 64 -24.72 29.86 1.88
CA PRO A 64 -23.39 30.45 1.86
C PRO A 64 -22.31 29.41 1.43
N ARG A 65 -21.08 29.86 1.30
CA ARG A 65 -19.93 28.98 1.00
C ARG A 65 -19.69 27.99 2.12
N VAL A 66 -19.28 26.77 1.74
CA VAL A 66 -18.82 25.74 2.67
C VAL A 66 -17.31 25.84 2.88
N LEU A 67 -16.56 26.09 1.81
CA LEU A 67 -15.11 26.31 1.92
C LEU A 67 -14.81 27.67 2.52
N GLY A 68 -14.12 27.67 3.67
CA GLY A 68 -13.64 28.88 4.33
C GLY A 68 -12.43 29.50 3.63
N GLU A 69 -12.13 30.75 3.97
CA GLU A 69 -10.95 31.44 3.42
C GLU A 69 -9.64 30.76 3.83
N LEU A 70 -9.58 30.24 5.06
CA LEU A 70 -8.43 29.46 5.53
C LEU A 70 -8.25 28.16 4.75
N ASP A 71 -9.33 27.44 4.45
CA ASP A 71 -9.27 26.22 3.63
C ASP A 71 -8.67 26.52 2.25
N ILE A 72 -9.19 27.56 1.58
CA ILE A 72 -8.71 28.00 0.27
C ILE A 72 -7.24 28.41 0.32
N TYR A 73 -6.84 29.16 1.34
CA TYR A 73 -5.45 29.57 1.54
C TYR A 73 -4.52 28.34 1.68
N LEU A 74 -4.85 27.41 2.59
CA LEU A 74 -4.05 26.22 2.85
C LEU A 74 -3.98 25.28 1.64
N LEU A 75 -5.08 25.12 0.90
CA LEU A 75 -5.12 24.33 -0.34
C LEU A 75 -4.19 24.89 -1.40
N ARG A 76 -4.18 26.22 -1.60
CA ARG A 76 -3.30 26.89 -2.56
C ARG A 76 -1.83 26.85 -2.17
N GLU A 77 -1.53 26.94 -0.88
CA GLU A 77 -0.16 26.82 -0.35
C GLU A 77 0.34 25.35 -0.35
N GLY A 78 -0.52 24.37 -0.62
CA GLY A 78 -0.16 22.95 -0.57
C GLY A 78 0.03 22.43 0.85
N ASN A 79 -0.67 23.01 1.82
CA ASN A 79 -0.50 22.75 3.25
C ASN A 79 -1.78 22.27 3.95
N HIS A 80 -2.85 21.98 3.20
CA HIS A 80 -4.08 21.42 3.77
C HIS A 80 -3.99 19.90 3.89
N LEU A 81 -3.29 19.41 4.91
CA LEU A 81 -2.99 17.97 5.09
C LEU A 81 -4.25 17.10 5.32
N ALA A 82 -5.39 17.70 5.62
CA ALA A 82 -6.69 17.05 5.70
C ALA A 82 -7.64 17.54 4.58
N ALA A 83 -7.12 17.75 3.37
CA ALA A 83 -7.90 18.23 2.23
C ALA A 83 -9.10 17.32 1.90
N TYR A 84 -8.99 16.03 2.20
CA TYR A 84 -10.07 15.05 2.08
C TYR A 84 -11.30 15.34 2.96
N GLN A 85 -11.19 16.18 3.97
CA GLN A 85 -12.33 16.61 4.80
C GLN A 85 -13.10 17.79 4.19
N LYS A 86 -12.55 18.41 3.14
CA LYS A 86 -13.10 19.61 2.51
C LYS A 86 -13.44 19.41 1.03
N LEU A 87 -12.57 18.70 0.29
CA LEU A 87 -12.79 18.35 -1.11
C LEU A 87 -13.44 16.97 -1.18
N GLY A 88 -14.28 16.74 -2.18
CA GLY A 88 -15.08 15.54 -2.28
C GLY A 88 -16.55 15.79 -1.97
N ALA A 89 -17.26 14.75 -1.51
CA ALA A 89 -18.69 14.79 -1.18
C ALA A 89 -18.92 14.48 0.31
N HIS A 90 -19.38 15.47 1.07
CA HIS A 90 -19.50 15.37 2.53
C HIS A 90 -20.94 15.57 3.02
N PRO A 91 -21.54 14.56 3.67
CA PRO A 91 -22.77 14.72 4.43
C PRO A 91 -22.54 15.68 5.61
N LEU A 92 -23.31 16.76 5.68
CA LEU A 92 -23.22 17.72 6.78
C LEU A 92 -24.54 18.47 6.99
N VAL A 93 -24.63 19.16 8.13
CA VAL A 93 -25.68 20.14 8.41
C VAL A 93 -25.12 21.53 8.12
N HIS A 94 -25.60 22.16 7.04
CA HIS A 94 -25.21 23.52 6.66
C HIS A 94 -26.34 24.49 6.93
N GLU A 95 -26.08 25.52 7.70
CA GLU A 95 -27.12 26.47 8.09
C GLU A 95 -28.40 25.83 8.70
N GLY A 96 -28.23 24.71 9.42
CA GLY A 96 -29.33 23.97 10.05
C GLY A 96 -30.13 23.07 9.09
N VAL A 97 -29.64 22.84 7.86
CA VAL A 97 -30.26 21.97 6.86
C VAL A 97 -29.34 20.80 6.55
N GLU A 98 -29.84 19.58 6.69
CA GLU A 98 -29.10 18.37 6.28
C GLU A 98 -28.95 18.33 4.75
N GLY A 99 -27.77 17.93 4.28
CA GLY A 99 -27.50 17.78 2.87
C GLY A 99 -26.07 17.29 2.60
N ILE A 100 -25.64 17.43 1.36
CA ILE A 100 -24.30 17.05 0.94
C ILE A 100 -23.59 18.27 0.37
N ALA A 101 -22.39 18.56 0.88
CA ALA A 101 -21.48 19.51 0.27
C ALA A 101 -20.56 18.79 -0.71
N PHE A 102 -20.33 19.41 -1.87
CA PHE A 102 -19.39 18.92 -2.89
C PHE A 102 -18.36 20.01 -3.15
N ALA A 103 -17.10 19.63 -3.26
CA ALA A 103 -16.05 20.54 -3.64
C ALA A 103 -14.98 19.84 -4.48
N VAL A 104 -14.49 20.51 -5.55
CA VAL A 104 -13.48 19.97 -6.47
C VAL A 104 -12.54 21.08 -6.96
N TRP A 105 -11.28 20.73 -7.19
CA TRP A 105 -10.27 21.63 -7.75
C TRP A 105 -10.23 21.52 -9.27
N ALA A 106 -10.56 22.62 -9.98
CA ALA A 106 -10.54 22.71 -11.44
C ALA A 106 -10.34 24.18 -11.86
N PRO A 107 -9.14 24.77 -11.65
CA PRO A 107 -8.91 26.20 -11.79
C PRO A 107 -9.04 26.72 -13.22
N ASN A 108 -8.85 25.88 -14.22
CA ASN A 108 -8.91 26.28 -15.63
C ASN A 108 -10.26 25.99 -16.29
N ALA A 109 -11.20 25.39 -15.57
CA ALA A 109 -12.55 25.17 -16.08
C ALA A 109 -13.36 26.48 -16.14
N ARG A 110 -14.13 26.67 -17.20
CA ARG A 110 -15.11 27.78 -17.29
C ARG A 110 -16.37 27.50 -16.49
N ARG A 111 -16.74 26.22 -16.38
CA ARG A 111 -17.91 25.75 -15.63
C ARG A 111 -17.62 24.36 -15.08
N VAL A 112 -18.03 24.14 -13.85
CA VAL A 112 -18.16 22.80 -13.27
C VAL A 112 -19.59 22.64 -12.80
N SER A 113 -20.21 21.52 -13.14
CA SER A 113 -21.56 21.17 -12.70
C SER A 113 -21.56 19.81 -12.04
N LEU A 114 -22.31 19.69 -10.96
CA LEU A 114 -22.58 18.40 -10.32
C LEU A 114 -23.65 17.67 -11.13
N VAL A 115 -23.37 16.42 -11.51
CA VAL A 115 -24.31 15.54 -12.20
C VAL A 115 -24.42 14.21 -11.45
N GLY A 116 -25.61 13.61 -11.48
CA GLY A 116 -25.86 12.34 -10.80
C GLY A 116 -27.24 11.78 -11.07
N ASP A 117 -27.52 10.63 -10.45
CA ASP A 117 -28.83 9.96 -10.54
C ASP A 117 -29.98 10.78 -9.92
N PHE A 118 -29.66 11.79 -9.12
CA PHE A 118 -30.60 12.70 -8.46
C PHE A 118 -31.02 13.89 -9.33
N ASN A 119 -30.33 14.17 -10.45
CA ASN A 119 -30.63 15.27 -11.33
C ASN A 119 -30.66 14.87 -12.83
N ALA A 120 -30.85 13.56 -13.10
CA ALA A 120 -30.88 12.97 -14.45
C ALA A 120 -29.58 13.19 -15.25
N TRP A 121 -28.44 13.34 -14.57
CA TRP A 121 -27.11 13.58 -15.16
C TRP A 121 -27.05 14.85 -16.03
N ASP A 122 -27.89 15.83 -15.75
CA ASP A 122 -28.01 17.07 -16.53
C ASP A 122 -27.20 18.21 -15.88
N GLY A 123 -26.04 18.53 -16.45
CA GLY A 123 -25.13 19.57 -15.96
C GLY A 123 -25.66 21.00 -16.02
N ARG A 124 -26.80 21.24 -16.66
CA ARG A 124 -27.47 22.56 -16.67
C ARG A 124 -28.18 22.86 -15.36
N ARG A 125 -28.44 21.84 -14.52
CA ARG A 125 -29.29 21.95 -13.33
C ARG A 125 -28.56 22.37 -12.07
N MET A 126 -27.30 21.93 -11.91
CA MET A 126 -26.54 22.14 -10.67
C MET A 126 -25.12 22.63 -10.99
N GLN A 127 -25.04 23.89 -11.46
CA GLN A 127 -23.76 24.57 -11.63
C GLN A 127 -23.13 24.85 -10.27
N MET A 128 -21.83 24.55 -10.14
CA MET A 128 -21.08 24.84 -8.91
C MET A 128 -20.57 26.29 -8.90
N ARG A 129 -20.36 26.82 -7.72
CA ARG A 129 -19.79 28.15 -7.47
C ARG A 129 -18.27 28.06 -7.52
N ASN A 130 -17.62 28.94 -8.29
CA ASN A 130 -16.16 29.08 -8.28
C ASN A 130 -15.70 29.91 -7.09
N VAL A 131 -14.79 29.36 -6.28
CA VAL A 131 -14.16 30.02 -5.14
C VAL A 131 -12.65 29.90 -5.32
N GLY A 132 -12.12 30.75 -6.19
CA GLY A 132 -10.66 30.84 -6.41
C GLY A 132 -10.01 29.60 -7.04
N GLY A 133 -10.71 28.94 -7.98
CA GLY A 133 -10.23 27.73 -8.66
C GLY A 133 -10.75 26.43 -8.05
N PHE A 134 -11.37 26.52 -6.88
CA PHE A 134 -12.16 25.43 -6.29
C PHE A 134 -13.63 25.66 -6.60
N TRP A 135 -14.34 24.60 -6.94
CA TRP A 135 -15.76 24.65 -7.26
C TRP A 135 -16.55 23.93 -6.18
N GLU A 136 -17.56 24.58 -5.63
CA GLU A 136 -18.36 24.01 -4.55
C GLU A 136 -19.86 24.16 -4.77
N ILE A 137 -20.65 23.27 -4.16
CA ILE A 137 -22.10 23.38 -4.06
C ILE A 137 -22.58 22.59 -2.84
N PHE A 138 -23.57 23.12 -2.12
CA PHE A 138 -24.32 22.38 -1.11
C PHE A 138 -25.68 21.99 -1.68
N VAL A 139 -26.02 20.68 -1.59
CA VAL A 139 -27.30 20.15 -2.06
C VAL A 139 -28.15 19.71 -0.88
N PRO A 140 -29.13 20.51 -0.47
CA PRO A 140 -29.99 20.21 0.67
C PRO A 140 -30.85 18.97 0.41
N GLY A 141 -31.05 18.16 1.45
CA GLY A 141 -31.89 16.96 1.40
C GLY A 141 -31.32 15.78 0.60
N LEU A 142 -30.18 15.95 -0.08
CA LEU A 142 -29.48 14.85 -0.72
C LEU A 142 -28.89 13.90 0.34
N ARG A 143 -28.88 12.60 0.05
CA ARG A 143 -28.47 11.58 1.01
C ARG A 143 -27.32 10.72 0.46
N PRO A 144 -26.50 10.12 1.34
CA PRO A 144 -25.49 9.13 0.94
C PRO A 144 -26.05 7.98 0.10
N GLY A 145 -25.15 7.32 -0.64
CA GLY A 145 -25.48 6.21 -1.54
C GLY A 145 -25.84 6.61 -2.96
N ARG A 146 -26.00 7.91 -3.25
CA ARG A 146 -26.30 8.41 -4.61
C ARG A 146 -25.02 8.46 -5.44
N LEU A 147 -25.20 8.30 -6.76
CA LEU A 147 -24.12 8.31 -7.75
C LEU A 147 -23.93 9.73 -8.28
N TYR A 148 -22.67 10.14 -8.46
CA TYR A 148 -22.36 11.45 -9.02
C TYR A 148 -21.05 11.46 -9.80
N LYS A 149 -20.91 12.50 -10.63
CA LYS A 149 -19.70 12.93 -11.34
C LYS A 149 -19.68 14.44 -11.48
N TYR A 150 -18.58 14.96 -12.02
CA TYR A 150 -18.48 16.35 -12.42
C TYR A 150 -18.54 16.46 -13.96
N GLU A 151 -19.37 17.37 -14.45
CA GLU A 151 -19.40 17.82 -15.86
C GLU A 151 -18.62 19.12 -15.95
N LEU A 152 -17.57 19.15 -16.76
CA LEU A 152 -16.71 20.32 -16.91
C LEU A 152 -16.78 20.88 -18.33
N ILE A 153 -16.81 22.22 -18.43
CA ILE A 153 -16.51 22.95 -19.66
C ILE A 153 -15.10 23.52 -19.52
N GLY A 154 -14.21 23.10 -20.40
CA GLY A 154 -12.82 23.54 -20.40
C GLY A 154 -12.62 24.99 -20.82
N ALA A 155 -11.38 25.49 -20.75
CA ALA A 155 -11.02 26.88 -21.01
C ALA A 155 -11.41 27.38 -22.42
N GLN A 156 -11.46 26.49 -23.44
CA GLN A 156 -11.85 26.81 -24.80
C GLN A 156 -13.36 26.69 -25.04
N GLY A 157 -14.15 26.32 -24.01
CA GLY A 157 -15.60 26.15 -24.12
C GLY A 157 -16.05 24.76 -24.55
N GLN A 158 -15.13 23.80 -24.68
CA GLN A 158 -15.43 22.41 -25.01
C GLN A 158 -16.00 21.67 -23.79
N LEU A 159 -17.00 20.82 -24.04
CA LEU A 159 -17.48 19.87 -23.02
C LEU A 159 -16.46 18.74 -22.88
N LEU A 160 -16.02 18.50 -21.65
CA LEU A 160 -15.08 17.42 -21.33
C LEU A 160 -15.82 16.12 -21.00
N PRO A 161 -15.15 14.95 -21.07
CA PRO A 161 -15.70 13.73 -20.50
C PRO A 161 -16.09 13.91 -19.03
N LEU A 162 -17.15 13.26 -18.60
CA LEU A 162 -17.57 13.29 -17.19
C LEU A 162 -16.46 12.75 -16.28
N LYS A 163 -16.08 13.50 -15.27
CA LYS A 163 -15.00 13.17 -14.34
C LYS A 163 -15.53 12.57 -13.03
N ALA A 164 -14.90 11.49 -12.60
CA ALA A 164 -15.06 11.01 -11.21
C ALA A 164 -14.45 12.03 -10.24
N ASP A 165 -14.87 11.96 -9.00
CA ASP A 165 -14.35 12.85 -7.97
C ASP A 165 -12.96 12.36 -7.50
N PRO A 166 -11.91 13.20 -7.57
CA PRO A 166 -10.57 12.83 -7.12
C PRO A 166 -10.49 12.47 -5.62
N TYR A 167 -11.38 13.05 -4.81
CA TYR A 167 -11.45 12.83 -3.36
C TYR A 167 -12.59 11.90 -2.93
N ALA A 168 -13.19 11.15 -3.86
CA ALA A 168 -14.26 10.22 -3.52
C ALA A 168 -13.76 9.16 -2.53
N GLU A 169 -14.47 9.00 -1.41
CA GLU A 169 -14.23 7.91 -0.45
C GLU A 169 -14.82 6.57 -0.91
N ARG A 170 -15.64 6.57 -1.95
CA ARG A 170 -16.26 5.38 -2.51
C ARG A 170 -16.55 5.56 -4.00
N ALA A 171 -16.30 4.50 -4.77
CA ALA A 171 -16.61 4.43 -6.19
C ALA A 171 -17.60 3.29 -6.50
N GLU A 172 -18.24 3.34 -7.66
CA GLU A 172 -18.93 2.17 -8.20
C GLU A 172 -17.93 1.06 -8.53
N ARG A 173 -18.41 -0.18 -8.48
CA ARG A 173 -17.61 -1.33 -8.92
C ARG A 173 -17.38 -1.26 -10.44
N PRO A 174 -16.14 -1.38 -10.92
CA PRO A 174 -15.84 -1.47 -12.34
C PRO A 174 -16.66 -2.57 -13.06
N PRO A 175 -17.04 -2.37 -14.33
CA PRO A 175 -16.62 -1.29 -15.25
C PRO A 175 -17.38 0.03 -15.12
N LYS A 176 -18.27 0.18 -14.13
CA LYS A 176 -18.92 1.46 -13.84
C LYS A 176 -17.92 2.46 -13.27
N THR A 177 -18.20 3.74 -13.44
CA THR A 177 -17.19 4.79 -13.26
C THR A 177 -17.66 6.00 -12.44
N ALA A 178 -18.82 5.93 -11.80
CA ALA A 178 -19.28 7.03 -10.97
C ALA A 178 -18.69 6.97 -9.57
N SER A 179 -18.54 8.13 -8.95
CA SER A 179 -18.30 8.26 -7.52
C SER A 179 -19.61 8.02 -6.77
N VAL A 180 -19.53 7.50 -5.57
CA VAL A 180 -20.66 7.23 -4.67
C VAL A 180 -20.54 8.12 -3.45
N ILE A 181 -21.60 8.85 -3.11
CA ILE A 181 -21.60 9.61 -1.84
C ILE A 181 -21.47 8.62 -0.68
N ALA A 182 -20.35 8.66 0.02
CA ALA A 182 -20.08 7.73 1.12
C ALA A 182 -21.00 8.00 2.31
N ASN A 183 -21.37 6.94 3.03
CA ASN A 183 -21.98 7.11 4.34
C ASN A 183 -20.90 7.58 5.33
N PRO A 184 -21.22 8.46 6.28
CA PRO A 184 -20.30 8.78 7.37
C PRO A 184 -19.82 7.51 8.06
N SER A 185 -18.57 7.52 8.51
CA SER A 185 -18.04 6.36 9.24
C SER A 185 -18.89 6.08 10.48
N ARG A 186 -19.33 4.83 10.60
CA ARG A 186 -20.02 4.28 11.77
C ARG A 186 -19.21 3.18 12.43
N HIS A 187 -17.99 2.94 11.94
CA HIS A 187 -17.11 1.95 12.52
C HIS A 187 -16.64 2.45 13.90
N LEU A 188 -16.78 1.58 14.90
CA LEU A 188 -16.27 1.82 16.25
C LEU A 188 -14.97 1.05 16.39
N TRP A 189 -13.87 1.77 16.35
CA TRP A 189 -12.54 1.22 16.51
C TRP A 189 -12.35 0.57 17.88
N ARG A 190 -11.70 -0.57 17.93
CA ARG A 190 -11.35 -1.33 19.13
C ARG A 190 -9.86 -1.56 19.27
N ASP A 191 -9.07 -0.84 18.52
CA ASP A 191 -7.63 -0.94 18.37
C ASP A 191 -6.85 0.14 19.14
N GLY A 192 -7.47 0.78 20.14
CA GLY A 192 -6.85 1.89 20.87
C GLY A 192 -5.52 1.55 21.52
N GLU A 193 -5.35 0.33 22.05
CA GLU A 193 -4.08 -0.15 22.62
C GLU A 193 -3.01 -0.30 21.52
N TRP A 194 -3.37 -0.88 20.37
CA TRP A 194 -2.49 -1.01 19.22
C TRP A 194 -2.02 0.36 18.73
N MET A 195 -2.94 1.29 18.53
CA MET A 195 -2.63 2.62 18.03
C MET A 195 -1.72 3.43 18.96
N ALA A 196 -1.84 3.23 20.27
CA ALA A 196 -0.96 3.86 21.25
C ALA A 196 0.50 3.35 21.17
N GLU A 197 0.70 2.11 20.74
CA GLU A 197 2.01 1.46 20.62
C GLU A 197 2.44 1.20 19.17
N ARG A 198 1.69 1.69 18.18
CA ARG A 198 1.94 1.47 16.75
C ARG A 198 3.38 1.73 16.34
N TRP A 199 4.01 2.78 16.83
CA TRP A 199 5.39 3.12 16.55
C TRP A 199 6.38 2.03 16.99
N ARG A 200 6.07 1.25 18.05
CA ARG A 200 6.90 0.16 18.53
C ARG A 200 6.85 -1.03 17.58
N HIS A 201 5.64 -1.38 17.09
CA HIS A 201 5.44 -2.48 16.14
C HIS A 201 6.19 -2.25 14.83
N ASN A 202 6.32 -0.99 14.43
CA ASN A 202 6.99 -0.57 13.19
C ASN A 202 8.49 -0.23 13.38
N HIS A 203 9.03 -0.39 14.58
CA HIS A 203 10.41 0.02 14.82
C HIS A 203 11.42 -0.97 14.22
N ARG A 204 12.52 -0.46 13.67
CA ARG A 204 13.57 -1.27 13.02
C ARG A 204 14.20 -2.34 13.91
N GLU A 205 14.07 -2.22 15.25
CA GLU A 205 14.63 -3.15 16.24
C GLU A 205 13.61 -4.22 16.67
N THR A 206 12.42 -4.25 16.07
CA THR A 206 11.41 -5.29 16.33
C THR A 206 11.44 -6.36 15.25
N ALA A 207 10.92 -7.53 15.59
CA ALA A 207 10.72 -8.57 14.61
C ALA A 207 9.61 -8.13 13.64
N ILE A 208 9.94 -8.01 12.35
CA ILE A 208 8.99 -7.68 11.28
C ILE A 208 9.05 -8.77 10.23
N SER A 209 7.98 -9.55 10.14
CA SER A 209 7.75 -10.58 9.14
C SER A 209 6.43 -10.28 8.45
N ILE A 210 6.49 -9.99 7.15
CA ILE A 210 5.41 -9.45 6.36
C ILE A 210 4.84 -10.55 5.46
N TYR A 211 3.53 -10.70 5.46
CA TYR A 211 2.80 -11.51 4.50
C TYR A 211 2.16 -10.60 3.47
N GLU A 212 2.72 -10.58 2.26
CA GLU A 212 2.22 -9.78 1.14
C GLU A 212 1.05 -10.51 0.46
N VAL A 213 -0.07 -9.80 0.26
CA VAL A 213 -1.33 -10.41 -0.18
C VAL A 213 -2.05 -9.58 -1.23
N HIS A 214 -2.42 -10.21 -2.35
CA HIS A 214 -3.44 -9.72 -3.25
C HIS A 214 -4.81 -10.24 -2.79
N LEU A 215 -5.65 -9.38 -2.23
CA LEU A 215 -6.92 -9.75 -1.60
C LEU A 215 -7.85 -10.51 -2.54
N GLY A 216 -7.84 -10.17 -3.83
CA GLY A 216 -8.71 -10.77 -4.85
C GLY A 216 -8.36 -12.20 -5.25
N SER A 217 -7.14 -12.67 -4.96
CA SER A 217 -6.66 -13.99 -5.37
C SER A 217 -6.06 -14.83 -4.24
N TRP A 218 -6.13 -14.35 -2.99
CA TRP A 218 -5.75 -15.17 -1.85
C TRP A 218 -6.70 -16.38 -1.70
N ARG A 219 -7.99 -16.11 -1.74
CA ARG A 219 -9.04 -17.13 -1.77
C ARG A 219 -10.27 -16.60 -2.51
N ARG A 220 -11.02 -17.50 -3.15
CA ARG A 220 -12.28 -17.20 -3.83
C ARG A 220 -13.42 -17.97 -3.16
N ASN A 221 -14.63 -17.43 -3.19
CA ASN A 221 -15.82 -18.15 -2.74
C ASN A 221 -16.32 -19.06 -3.88
N LEU A 222 -15.86 -20.31 -3.87
CA LEU A 222 -16.21 -21.28 -4.92
C LEU A 222 -17.67 -21.72 -4.86
N ALA A 223 -18.34 -21.56 -3.71
CA ALA A 223 -19.77 -21.88 -3.58
C ALA A 223 -20.66 -20.81 -4.25
N GLU A 224 -20.13 -19.63 -4.52
CA GLU A 224 -20.81 -18.51 -5.14
C GLU A 224 -20.07 -18.06 -6.41
N ASP A 225 -19.91 -18.95 -7.35
CA ASP A 225 -19.39 -18.70 -8.70
C ASP A 225 -17.97 -18.11 -8.74
N GLY A 226 -17.16 -18.41 -7.70
CA GLY A 226 -15.78 -17.94 -7.61
C GLY A 226 -15.63 -16.43 -7.38
N ARG A 227 -16.63 -15.77 -6.80
CA ARG A 227 -16.56 -14.35 -6.47
C ARG A 227 -15.39 -14.02 -5.51
N TYR A 228 -14.99 -12.78 -5.49
CA TYR A 228 -14.09 -12.27 -4.48
C TYR A 228 -14.66 -12.44 -3.07
N LEU A 229 -13.80 -12.68 -2.09
CA LEU A 229 -14.16 -12.51 -0.68
C LEU A 229 -14.39 -11.03 -0.37
N SER A 230 -15.36 -10.75 0.48
CA SER A 230 -15.56 -9.41 1.04
C SER A 230 -14.50 -9.09 2.09
N TYR A 231 -14.32 -7.80 2.43
CA TYR A 231 -13.44 -7.38 3.53
C TYR A 231 -13.79 -8.09 4.85
N ARG A 232 -15.07 -8.41 5.09
CA ARG A 232 -15.50 -9.16 6.28
C ARG A 232 -15.05 -10.61 6.24
N GLU A 233 -15.26 -11.29 5.11
CA GLU A 233 -14.81 -12.68 4.93
C GLU A 233 -13.29 -12.79 4.99
N LEU A 234 -12.58 -11.77 4.49
CA LEU A 234 -11.11 -11.66 4.62
C LEU A 234 -10.70 -11.48 6.09
N ALA A 235 -11.42 -10.65 6.85
CA ALA A 235 -11.17 -10.50 8.29
C ALA A 235 -11.38 -11.81 9.06
N GLU A 236 -12.33 -12.64 8.63
CA GLU A 236 -12.64 -13.94 9.25
C GLU A 236 -11.69 -15.06 8.84
N GLN A 237 -11.06 -14.99 7.67
CA GLN A 237 -10.27 -16.09 7.11
C GLN A 237 -8.79 -15.75 6.99
N LEU A 238 -8.42 -14.60 6.40
CA LEU A 238 -7.04 -14.21 6.17
C LEU A 238 -6.33 -13.81 7.47
N VAL A 239 -7.01 -13.00 8.29
CA VAL A 239 -6.40 -12.47 9.53
C VAL A 239 -6.02 -13.61 10.49
N PRO A 240 -6.91 -14.57 10.83
CA PRO A 240 -6.51 -15.69 11.67
C PRO A 240 -5.41 -16.56 11.06
N TYR A 241 -5.44 -16.77 9.74
CA TYR A 241 -4.41 -17.54 9.05
C TYR A 241 -3.03 -16.89 9.17
N ALA A 242 -2.92 -15.59 8.89
CA ALA A 242 -1.65 -14.88 8.99
C ALA A 242 -1.10 -14.83 10.42
N ALA A 243 -1.99 -14.67 11.41
CA ALA A 243 -1.64 -14.70 12.82
C ALA A 243 -1.16 -16.10 13.25
N GLU A 244 -1.84 -17.19 12.85
CA GLU A 244 -1.42 -18.56 13.10
C GLU A 244 -0.07 -18.88 12.46
N MET A 245 0.18 -18.34 11.28
CA MET A 245 1.47 -18.46 10.58
C MET A 245 2.60 -17.65 11.21
N GLY A 246 2.33 -16.88 12.27
CA GLY A 246 3.32 -16.12 13.02
C GLY A 246 3.82 -14.85 12.32
N PHE A 247 3.20 -14.42 11.21
CA PHE A 247 3.52 -13.13 10.61
C PHE A 247 3.18 -11.98 11.57
N THR A 248 3.89 -10.87 11.44
CA THR A 248 3.66 -9.68 12.26
C THR A 248 2.87 -8.60 11.54
N HIS A 249 2.93 -8.59 10.21
CA HIS A 249 2.25 -7.62 9.36
C HIS A 249 1.64 -8.30 8.14
N LEU A 250 0.51 -7.76 7.69
CA LEU A 250 0.02 -7.94 6.32
C LEU A 250 0.52 -6.75 5.49
N GLU A 251 1.00 -6.99 4.27
CA GLU A 251 1.14 -5.97 3.25
C GLU A 251 0.13 -6.28 2.15
N ILE A 252 -0.84 -5.40 1.99
CA ILE A 252 -1.88 -5.58 0.97
C ILE A 252 -1.50 -4.84 -0.31
N MET A 253 -1.43 -5.58 -1.42
CA MET A 253 -1.30 -5.00 -2.75
C MET A 253 -2.36 -3.93 -2.98
N PRO A 254 -2.19 -2.98 -3.93
CA PRO A 254 -2.99 -1.77 -3.96
C PRO A 254 -4.50 -2.02 -3.92
N VAL A 255 -5.17 -1.43 -2.93
CA VAL A 255 -6.64 -1.45 -2.79
C VAL A 255 -7.28 -0.08 -3.01
N THR A 256 -6.53 0.93 -3.40
CA THR A 256 -7.07 2.17 -3.93
C THR A 256 -7.82 1.86 -5.23
N GLU A 257 -9.03 2.43 -5.42
CA GLU A 257 -9.91 2.03 -6.54
C GLU A 257 -9.23 2.16 -7.91
N TYR A 258 -9.33 1.14 -8.73
CA TYR A 258 -8.69 1.03 -10.04
C TYR A 258 -9.65 0.44 -11.09
N PRO A 259 -9.51 0.81 -12.40
CA PRO A 259 -10.48 0.46 -13.43
C PRO A 259 -10.31 -0.96 -13.98
N PHE A 260 -9.09 -1.52 -13.95
CA PHE A 260 -8.72 -2.73 -14.67
C PHE A 260 -8.08 -3.77 -13.74
N ASP A 261 -8.67 -4.96 -13.60
CA ASP A 261 -8.20 -6.02 -12.71
C ASP A 261 -6.77 -6.48 -13.01
N GLY A 262 -6.41 -6.54 -14.29
CA GLY A 262 -5.06 -6.92 -14.73
C GLY A 262 -3.95 -5.93 -14.36
N SER A 263 -4.29 -4.74 -13.83
CA SER A 263 -3.30 -3.83 -13.24
C SER A 263 -2.93 -4.20 -11.80
N TRP A 264 -3.61 -5.17 -11.19
CA TRP A 264 -3.45 -5.58 -9.79
C TRP A 264 -3.62 -4.46 -8.77
N GLY A 265 -4.18 -3.33 -9.21
CA GLY A 265 -4.34 -2.09 -8.44
C GLY A 265 -3.26 -1.03 -8.66
N TYR A 266 -2.20 -1.32 -9.43
CA TYR A 266 -1.12 -0.36 -9.69
C TYR A 266 -1.47 0.79 -10.66
N GLN A 267 -2.71 0.84 -11.14
CA GLN A 267 -3.22 1.97 -11.94
C GLN A 267 -4.44 2.61 -11.26
N PRO A 268 -4.27 3.25 -10.10
CA PRO A 268 -5.38 3.80 -9.32
C PRO A 268 -5.99 5.04 -9.98
N ILE A 269 -7.32 5.14 -9.90
CA ILE A 269 -8.08 6.33 -10.34
C ILE A 269 -8.65 7.14 -9.17
N SER A 270 -8.70 6.55 -7.97
CA SER A 270 -9.16 7.23 -6.76
C SER A 270 -8.27 6.85 -5.59
N LEU A 271 -7.44 7.80 -5.13
CA LEU A 271 -6.48 7.57 -4.05
C LEU A 271 -7.11 7.60 -2.63
N PHE A 272 -8.41 7.86 -2.51
CA PHE A 272 -9.12 7.96 -1.23
C PHE A 272 -10.21 6.90 -1.06
N ALA A 273 -10.50 6.09 -2.08
CA ALA A 273 -11.50 5.04 -2.01
C ALA A 273 -10.85 3.65 -1.91
N PRO A 274 -11.11 2.85 -0.87
CA PRO A 274 -10.85 1.43 -0.93
C PRO A 274 -11.70 0.80 -2.02
N THR A 275 -11.12 -0.10 -2.80
CA THR A 275 -11.82 -0.70 -3.94
C THR A 275 -13.13 -1.35 -3.53
N SER A 276 -14.19 -1.05 -4.27
CA SER A 276 -15.53 -1.59 -4.06
C SER A 276 -15.68 -3.06 -4.48
N ARG A 277 -14.61 -3.68 -5.02
CA ARG A 277 -14.58 -5.13 -5.33
C ARG A 277 -14.82 -6.00 -4.10
N TYR A 278 -14.34 -5.56 -2.94
CA TYR A 278 -14.35 -6.33 -1.70
C TYR A 278 -15.34 -5.78 -0.67
N GLY A 279 -16.00 -4.64 -0.95
CA GLY A 279 -17.00 -4.09 -0.04
C GLY A 279 -16.99 -2.57 0.09
N THR A 280 -17.36 -2.10 1.27
CA THR A 280 -17.49 -0.68 1.59
C THR A 280 -16.30 -0.17 2.40
N PRO A 281 -16.07 1.16 2.47
CA PRO A 281 -15.04 1.74 3.34
C PRO A 281 -15.17 1.34 4.82
N ASN A 282 -16.39 1.18 5.33
CA ASN A 282 -16.61 0.74 6.72
C ASN A 282 -16.24 -0.74 6.93
N GLU A 283 -16.40 -1.57 5.92
CA GLU A 283 -15.96 -2.97 5.97
C GLU A 283 -14.44 -3.08 5.90
N PHE A 284 -13.78 -2.18 5.16
CA PHE A 284 -12.31 -2.10 5.17
C PHE A 284 -11.78 -1.64 6.54
N ARG A 285 -12.43 -0.63 7.19
CA ARG A 285 -12.10 -0.27 8.58
C ARG A 285 -12.23 -1.45 9.54
N ALA A 286 -13.30 -2.24 9.40
CA ALA A 286 -13.49 -3.44 10.22
C ALA A 286 -12.43 -4.53 9.95
N PHE A 287 -11.93 -4.64 8.74
CA PHE A 287 -10.82 -5.53 8.39
C PHE A 287 -9.51 -5.09 9.07
N VAL A 288 -9.17 -3.80 9.02
CA VAL A 288 -7.98 -3.25 9.70
C VAL A 288 -8.08 -3.44 11.23
N ASP A 289 -9.23 -3.11 11.82
CA ASP A 289 -9.49 -3.33 13.26
C ASP A 289 -9.34 -4.81 13.66
N ALA A 290 -9.74 -5.73 12.78
CA ALA A 290 -9.53 -7.16 13.01
C ALA A 290 -8.04 -7.57 12.98
N CYS A 291 -7.25 -6.98 12.09
CA CYS A 291 -5.80 -7.19 12.04
C CYS A 291 -5.16 -6.77 13.36
N HIS A 292 -5.41 -5.54 13.82
CA HIS A 292 -4.86 -5.03 15.07
C HIS A 292 -5.23 -5.87 16.28
N ARG A 293 -6.48 -6.30 16.39
CA ARG A 293 -6.93 -7.19 17.48
C ARG A 293 -6.31 -8.59 17.44
N ALA A 294 -5.85 -9.02 16.27
CA ALA A 294 -5.10 -10.27 16.12
C ALA A 294 -3.58 -10.09 16.30
N GLY A 295 -3.12 -8.88 16.63
CA GLY A 295 -1.69 -8.57 16.78
C GLY A 295 -0.94 -8.43 15.46
N LEU A 296 -1.66 -8.10 14.37
CA LEU A 296 -1.08 -7.89 13.03
C LEU A 296 -1.14 -6.42 12.65
N GLY A 297 0.01 -5.86 12.26
CA GLY A 297 0.07 -4.57 11.56
C GLY A 297 -0.42 -4.70 10.11
N LEU A 298 -0.82 -3.59 9.52
CA LEU A 298 -1.23 -3.52 8.12
C LEU A 298 -0.43 -2.47 7.36
N LEU A 299 0.29 -2.90 6.33
CA LEU A 299 0.94 -2.03 5.35
C LEU A 299 0.07 -1.95 4.09
N LEU A 300 -0.08 -0.74 3.56
CA LEU A 300 -0.80 -0.51 2.32
C LEU A 300 0.18 -0.22 1.20
N ASP A 301 0.08 -0.97 0.10
CA ASP A 301 0.78 -0.64 -1.13
C ASP A 301 0.11 0.57 -1.80
N TRP A 302 0.85 1.67 -1.92
CA TRP A 302 0.36 2.97 -2.36
C TRP A 302 1.14 3.48 -3.55
N VAL A 303 0.42 3.91 -4.59
CA VAL A 303 0.98 4.25 -5.91
C VAL A 303 0.90 5.76 -6.16
N PRO A 304 1.87 6.57 -5.69
CA PRO A 304 1.91 8.00 -5.94
C PRO A 304 2.70 8.38 -7.19
N GLY A 305 3.32 7.42 -7.87
CA GLY A 305 4.20 7.66 -9.00
C GLY A 305 3.45 8.04 -10.26
N HIS A 306 2.32 7.40 -10.51
CA HIS A 306 1.61 7.50 -11.77
C HIS A 306 0.13 7.15 -11.64
N PHE A 307 -0.64 7.42 -12.70
CA PHE A 307 -2.07 7.12 -12.78
C PHE A 307 -2.51 6.84 -14.22
N PRO A 308 -3.60 6.08 -14.46
CA PRO A 308 -4.03 5.69 -15.79
C PRO A 308 -4.62 6.86 -16.60
N THR A 309 -4.68 6.67 -17.93
CA THR A 309 -5.18 7.66 -18.90
C THR A 309 -6.69 7.64 -19.10
N ASP A 310 -7.43 6.89 -18.29
CA ASP A 310 -8.89 6.77 -18.37
C ASP A 310 -9.59 8.12 -18.39
N ALA A 311 -10.51 8.31 -19.32
CA ALA A 311 -11.15 9.60 -19.58
C ALA A 311 -11.91 10.17 -18.36
N HIS A 312 -12.42 9.31 -17.48
CA HIS A 312 -13.14 9.69 -16.26
C HIS A 312 -12.20 9.94 -15.05
N GLY A 313 -10.91 9.61 -15.18
CA GLY A 313 -9.89 9.78 -14.14
C GLY A 313 -9.26 11.18 -14.15
N LEU A 314 -8.05 11.26 -13.57
CA LEU A 314 -7.34 12.51 -13.33
C LEU A 314 -6.74 13.15 -14.58
N GLY A 315 -6.45 12.36 -15.62
CA GLY A 315 -5.81 12.84 -16.84
C GLY A 315 -6.59 13.98 -17.49
N ARG A 316 -5.90 15.10 -17.74
CA ARG A 316 -6.48 16.33 -18.27
C ARG A 316 -7.80 16.73 -17.59
N PHE A 317 -7.79 16.73 -16.27
CA PHE A 317 -9.01 16.79 -15.46
C PHE A 317 -9.92 17.99 -15.80
N ASP A 318 -9.36 19.18 -15.93
CA ASP A 318 -10.08 20.40 -16.31
C ASP A 318 -9.87 20.82 -17.78
N GLY A 319 -9.37 19.89 -18.61
CA GLY A 319 -8.99 20.11 -20.00
C GLY A 319 -7.52 20.49 -20.18
N THR A 320 -6.80 20.73 -19.10
CA THR A 320 -5.35 20.99 -19.08
C THR A 320 -4.61 19.84 -18.40
N ALA A 321 -3.28 19.80 -18.51
CA ALA A 321 -2.44 18.94 -17.69
C ALA A 321 -2.45 19.46 -16.24
N LEU A 322 -3.47 19.06 -15.45
CA LEU A 322 -3.71 19.59 -14.11
C LEU A 322 -2.94 18.83 -13.05
N TYR A 323 -3.06 17.50 -13.03
CA TYR A 323 -2.35 16.60 -12.09
C TYR A 323 -1.02 16.12 -12.64
N GLU A 324 -0.88 16.04 -13.97
CA GLU A 324 0.30 15.60 -14.68
C GLU A 324 1.13 16.79 -15.23
N HIS A 325 2.37 16.51 -15.67
CA HIS A 325 3.14 17.45 -16.47
C HIS A 325 2.60 17.56 -17.90
N ALA A 326 2.66 18.75 -18.46
CA ALA A 326 2.17 19.00 -19.84
C ALA A 326 3.08 18.38 -20.91
N ASP A 327 4.40 18.36 -20.67
CA ASP A 327 5.37 17.75 -21.59
C ASP A 327 5.41 16.22 -21.33
N PRO A 328 5.13 15.37 -22.33
CA PRO A 328 5.14 13.92 -22.17
C PRO A 328 6.52 13.36 -21.77
N ARG A 329 7.61 14.08 -22.00
CA ARG A 329 8.95 13.69 -21.56
C ARG A 329 9.12 13.74 -20.04
N GLN A 330 8.20 14.39 -19.32
CA GLN A 330 8.11 14.41 -17.85
C GLN A 330 6.78 13.82 -17.35
N GLY A 331 5.73 13.91 -18.13
CA GLY A 331 4.35 13.62 -17.71
C GLY A 331 3.79 12.26 -18.14
N PHE A 332 4.57 11.41 -18.82
CA PHE A 332 4.06 10.15 -19.35
C PHE A 332 5.10 9.03 -19.28
N HIS A 333 4.72 7.87 -18.76
CA HIS A 333 5.52 6.64 -18.77
C HIS A 333 5.20 5.80 -20.03
N PRO A 334 6.13 5.71 -21.01
CA PRO A 334 5.90 4.96 -22.24
C PRO A 334 5.69 3.45 -21.99
N GLU A 335 6.43 2.88 -21.03
CA GLU A 335 6.40 1.46 -20.71
C GLU A 335 5.06 1.02 -20.08
N TRP A 336 4.52 1.83 -19.18
CA TRP A 336 3.28 1.53 -18.44
C TRP A 336 2.03 2.18 -19.04
N ASN A 337 2.21 3.05 -20.04
CA ASN A 337 1.10 3.83 -20.64
C ASN A 337 0.31 4.64 -19.60
N THR A 338 1.00 5.25 -18.64
CA THR A 338 0.44 6.02 -17.51
C THR A 338 0.94 7.44 -17.49
N LEU A 339 0.18 8.33 -16.85
CA LEU A 339 0.56 9.72 -16.60
C LEU A 339 1.36 9.82 -15.30
N ILE A 340 2.29 10.79 -15.24
CA ILE A 340 3.15 11.04 -14.07
C ILE A 340 2.66 12.30 -13.36
N TYR A 341 2.49 12.23 -12.03
CA TYR A 341 2.12 13.37 -11.22
C TYR A 341 3.15 14.51 -11.28
N ASN A 342 2.65 15.75 -11.32
CA ASN A 342 3.47 16.96 -11.23
C ASN A 342 3.74 17.31 -9.76
N TYR A 343 4.76 16.73 -9.16
CA TYR A 343 5.14 16.96 -7.76
C TYR A 343 5.53 18.40 -7.46
N GLY A 344 5.93 19.17 -8.46
CA GLY A 344 6.28 20.59 -8.33
C GLY A 344 5.04 21.50 -8.19
N ARG A 345 3.84 21.01 -8.53
CA ARG A 345 2.60 21.73 -8.31
C ARG A 345 2.11 21.52 -6.88
N ARG A 346 2.02 22.59 -6.11
CA ARG A 346 1.70 22.55 -4.67
C ARG A 346 0.39 21.81 -4.37
N GLU A 347 -0.65 22.06 -5.15
CA GLU A 347 -1.95 21.42 -4.99
C GLU A 347 -1.88 19.91 -5.27
N VAL A 348 -1.05 19.47 -6.22
CA VAL A 348 -0.84 18.04 -6.53
C VAL A 348 -0.03 17.37 -5.43
N ALA A 349 1.05 18.01 -4.97
CA ALA A 349 1.79 17.51 -3.80
C ALA A 349 0.88 17.41 -2.56
N ASN A 350 0.03 18.41 -2.32
CA ASN A 350 -0.96 18.39 -1.24
C ASN A 350 -1.99 17.26 -1.39
N PHE A 351 -2.48 17.00 -2.61
CA PHE A 351 -3.38 15.90 -2.91
C PHE A 351 -2.76 14.55 -2.51
N LEU A 352 -1.51 14.31 -2.91
CA LEU A 352 -0.80 13.07 -2.59
C LEU A 352 -0.48 12.96 -1.09
N LEU A 353 0.04 14.03 -0.44
CA LEU A 353 0.29 14.04 1.01
C LEU A 353 -0.99 13.80 1.82
N SER A 354 -2.08 14.45 1.41
CA SER A 354 -3.39 14.26 2.04
C SER A 354 -3.90 12.83 1.89
N SER A 355 -3.63 12.17 0.74
CA SER A 355 -3.97 10.76 0.52
C SER A 355 -3.17 9.84 1.44
N ALA A 356 -1.84 10.00 1.51
CA ALA A 356 -1.02 9.19 2.42
C ALA A 356 -1.51 9.28 3.86
N LEU A 357 -1.72 10.51 4.35
CA LEU A 357 -2.20 10.74 5.72
C LEU A 357 -3.64 10.24 5.96
N TYR A 358 -4.49 10.27 4.93
CA TYR A 358 -5.85 9.75 5.00
C TYR A 358 -5.87 8.25 5.35
N TRP A 359 -5.07 7.44 4.69
CA TRP A 359 -4.98 6.01 5.00
C TRP A 359 -4.47 5.75 6.41
N LEU A 360 -3.49 6.53 6.86
CA LEU A 360 -2.88 6.40 8.19
C LEU A 360 -3.78 6.88 9.33
N ARG A 361 -4.63 7.91 9.07
CA ARG A 361 -5.47 8.54 10.10
C ARG A 361 -6.90 8.01 10.12
N GLU A 362 -7.52 7.82 8.95
CA GLU A 362 -8.93 7.46 8.84
C GLU A 362 -9.14 5.94 8.75
N PHE A 363 -8.13 5.20 8.30
CA PHE A 363 -8.16 3.75 8.21
C PHE A 363 -7.18 3.04 9.15
N HIS A 364 -6.41 3.78 9.94
CA HIS A 364 -5.45 3.27 10.91
C HIS A 364 -4.38 2.32 10.34
N VAL A 365 -4.10 2.34 9.03
CA VAL A 365 -3.02 1.49 8.49
C VAL A 365 -1.68 1.86 9.11
N ASP A 366 -0.81 0.89 9.35
CA ASP A 366 0.43 1.02 10.12
C ASP A 366 1.59 1.55 9.30
N GLY A 367 1.45 1.54 8.00
CA GLY A 367 2.45 2.08 7.10
C GLY A 367 2.04 2.00 5.65
N ILE A 368 2.82 2.66 4.80
CA ILE A 368 2.65 2.61 3.35
C ILE A 368 3.92 2.09 2.68
N ARG A 369 3.75 1.15 1.76
CA ARG A 369 4.78 0.80 0.79
C ARG A 369 4.57 1.68 -0.43
N VAL A 370 5.60 2.43 -0.80
CA VAL A 370 5.58 3.32 -1.95
C VAL A 370 6.13 2.57 -3.16
N ASP A 371 5.27 2.40 -4.14
CA ASP A 371 5.55 1.70 -5.38
C ASP A 371 6.50 2.47 -6.29
N ALA A 372 7.40 1.75 -6.95
CA ALA A 372 8.25 2.25 -8.03
C ALA A 372 8.99 3.57 -7.73
N VAL A 373 9.57 3.71 -6.54
CA VAL A 373 10.26 4.95 -6.11
C VAL A 373 11.36 5.35 -7.09
N ALA A 374 12.06 4.39 -7.70
CA ALA A 374 13.06 4.69 -8.74
C ALA A 374 12.48 5.51 -9.90
N SER A 375 11.25 5.22 -10.32
CA SER A 375 10.56 5.94 -11.40
C SER A 375 10.23 7.39 -11.02
N MET A 376 10.10 7.66 -9.73
CA MET A 376 9.88 9.01 -9.21
C MET A 376 11.18 9.80 -9.10
N LEU A 377 12.28 9.14 -8.72
CA LEU A 377 13.57 9.78 -8.45
C LEU A 377 14.32 10.21 -9.72
N TYR A 378 14.12 9.49 -10.84
CA TYR A 378 14.90 9.68 -12.04
C TYR A 378 14.06 10.13 -13.23
N LEU A 379 14.40 11.31 -13.79
CA LEU A 379 13.73 11.88 -14.97
C LEU A 379 13.96 11.07 -16.25
N ASP A 380 15.04 10.29 -16.29
CA ASP A 380 15.43 9.42 -17.39
C ASP A 380 14.98 7.96 -17.21
N TYR A 381 14.17 7.66 -16.18
CA TYR A 381 13.70 6.29 -15.91
C TYR A 381 12.98 5.71 -17.13
N SER A 382 13.44 4.52 -17.59
CA SER A 382 12.94 3.80 -18.80
C SER A 382 12.87 4.66 -20.06
N ARG A 383 13.79 5.65 -20.22
CA ARG A 383 13.83 6.55 -21.37
C ARG A 383 15.19 6.54 -22.04
N SER A 384 15.16 6.67 -23.37
CA SER A 384 16.38 6.87 -24.16
C SER A 384 16.82 8.35 -24.14
N GLU A 385 18.06 8.60 -24.59
CA GLU A 385 18.57 9.95 -24.77
C GLU A 385 17.63 10.80 -25.65
N GLY A 386 17.36 12.04 -25.24
CA GLY A 386 16.42 12.96 -25.90
C GLY A 386 14.94 12.75 -25.58
N GLN A 387 14.58 11.68 -24.85
CA GLN A 387 13.21 11.39 -24.45
C GLN A 387 12.86 11.86 -23.02
N TRP A 388 13.74 12.59 -22.39
CA TRP A 388 13.56 13.18 -21.06
C TRP A 388 14.10 14.59 -20.99
N ILE A 389 13.77 15.33 -19.94
CA ILE A 389 14.20 16.71 -19.69
C ILE A 389 14.97 16.72 -18.39
N SER A 390 16.19 17.27 -18.43
CA SER A 390 17.04 17.44 -17.24
C SER A 390 16.41 18.42 -16.23
N ASN A 391 16.79 18.26 -14.96
CA ASN A 391 16.44 19.21 -13.91
C ASN A 391 17.12 20.58 -14.10
N ALA A 392 16.82 21.54 -13.22
CA ALA A 392 17.34 22.91 -13.29
C ALA A 392 18.88 22.99 -13.21
N PHE A 393 19.57 21.94 -12.78
CA PHE A 393 21.03 21.86 -12.68
C PHE A 393 21.64 20.99 -13.79
N GLY A 394 20.85 20.50 -14.74
CA GLY A 394 21.28 19.64 -15.83
C GLY A 394 21.40 18.15 -15.47
N GLY A 395 20.99 17.75 -14.27
CA GLY A 395 21.00 16.38 -13.79
C GLY A 395 19.72 15.62 -14.14
N ARG A 396 19.74 14.32 -13.83
CA ARG A 396 18.61 13.40 -14.08
C ARG A 396 17.70 13.21 -12.86
N GLU A 397 18.07 13.74 -11.72
CA GLU A 397 17.32 13.62 -10.48
C GLU A 397 16.06 14.49 -10.54
N ASN A 398 14.91 13.93 -10.18
CA ASN A 398 13.64 14.65 -10.07
C ASN A 398 13.57 15.36 -8.71
N LEU A 399 13.99 16.62 -8.68
CA LEU A 399 14.13 17.40 -7.44
C LEU A 399 12.79 17.62 -6.74
N GLU A 400 11.71 17.77 -7.50
CA GLU A 400 10.36 17.95 -6.97
C GLU A 400 9.86 16.67 -6.29
N ALA A 401 10.08 15.51 -6.90
CA ALA A 401 9.72 14.22 -6.31
C ALA A 401 10.54 13.92 -5.04
N ILE A 402 11.85 14.25 -5.05
CA ILE A 402 12.72 14.10 -3.88
C ILE A 402 12.22 14.97 -2.72
N ALA A 403 11.85 16.22 -2.98
CA ALA A 403 11.30 17.12 -1.97
C ALA A 403 9.95 16.62 -1.44
N PHE A 404 9.08 16.11 -2.32
CA PHE A 404 7.81 15.48 -1.97
C PHE A 404 8.00 14.27 -1.06
N LEU A 405 8.87 13.32 -1.43
CA LEU A 405 9.12 12.08 -0.66
C LEU A 405 9.68 12.39 0.74
N ARG A 406 10.61 13.34 0.84
CA ARG A 406 11.14 13.79 2.13
C ARG A 406 10.04 14.34 3.03
N ARG A 407 9.24 15.26 2.51
CA ARG A 407 8.13 15.84 3.26
C ARG A 407 7.10 14.80 3.67
N MET A 408 6.76 13.88 2.78
CA MET A 408 5.85 12.77 3.08
C MET A 408 6.35 11.96 4.27
N ASN A 409 7.61 11.55 4.26
CA ASN A 409 8.21 10.75 5.33
C ASN A 409 8.28 11.53 6.65
N GLU A 410 8.64 12.83 6.62
CA GLU A 410 8.61 13.68 7.81
C GLU A 410 7.22 13.74 8.46
N LEU A 411 6.15 13.85 7.65
CA LEU A 411 4.78 13.87 8.13
C LEU A 411 4.35 12.50 8.67
N ILE A 412 4.68 11.42 8.00
CA ILE A 412 4.33 10.05 8.44
C ILE A 412 4.94 9.78 9.81
N PHE A 413 6.24 9.99 9.98
CA PHE A 413 6.92 9.72 11.25
C PHE A 413 6.60 10.73 12.33
N GLY A 414 6.46 12.02 11.98
CA GLY A 414 6.21 13.09 12.93
C GLY A 414 4.80 13.12 13.52
N GLU A 415 3.82 12.63 12.76
CA GLU A 415 2.41 12.83 13.14
C GLU A 415 1.62 11.56 13.40
N THR A 416 2.09 10.38 12.93
CA THR A 416 1.24 9.20 12.92
C THR A 416 1.78 7.99 13.68
N GLY A 417 3.09 7.90 13.92
CA GLY A 417 3.74 6.71 14.46
C GLY A 417 3.74 5.50 13.50
N ALA A 418 3.31 5.73 12.25
CA ALA A 418 3.36 4.74 11.18
C ALA A 418 4.76 4.67 10.54
N THR A 419 4.95 3.73 9.63
CA THR A 419 6.20 3.59 8.87
C THR A 419 5.97 3.79 7.37
N SER A 420 7.06 3.91 6.61
CA SER A 420 7.07 3.90 5.16
C SER A 420 8.13 2.94 4.63
N VAL A 421 7.82 2.28 3.52
CA VAL A 421 8.69 1.32 2.86
C VAL A 421 8.89 1.76 1.41
N ALA A 422 10.13 1.84 0.95
CA ALA A 422 10.42 2.16 -0.45
C ALA A 422 10.65 0.89 -1.26
N GLU A 423 9.90 0.73 -2.34
CA GLU A 423 10.32 -0.15 -3.43
C GLU A 423 11.23 0.65 -4.36
N GLU A 424 12.53 0.51 -4.12
CA GLU A 424 13.57 1.24 -4.84
C GLU A 424 14.70 0.27 -5.23
N SER A 425 14.85 0.03 -6.52
CA SER A 425 15.74 -1.00 -7.08
C SER A 425 17.11 -0.47 -7.51
N THR A 426 17.36 0.84 -7.43
CA THR A 426 18.61 1.45 -7.86
C THR A 426 19.62 1.63 -6.73
N ALA A 427 20.81 2.13 -7.06
CA ALA A 427 21.85 2.47 -6.09
C ALA A 427 21.65 3.86 -5.46
N TRP A 428 20.42 4.40 -5.43
CA TRP A 428 20.16 5.67 -4.74
C TRP A 428 20.56 5.58 -3.26
N PRO A 429 21.42 6.49 -2.77
CA PRO A 429 21.92 6.38 -1.40
C PRO A 429 20.93 6.95 -0.37
N MET A 430 21.02 6.45 0.85
CA MET A 430 20.32 6.98 2.02
C MET A 430 18.79 7.04 1.87
N VAL A 431 18.18 6.06 1.20
CA VAL A 431 16.72 5.96 1.06
C VAL A 431 16.06 5.89 2.42
N SER A 432 16.57 5.03 3.31
CA SER A 432 16.03 4.81 4.66
C SER A 432 16.82 5.57 5.75
N ARG A 433 17.56 6.61 5.38
CA ARG A 433 18.22 7.49 6.34
C ARG A 433 17.42 8.78 6.55
N PRO A 434 17.48 9.38 7.74
CA PRO A 434 16.73 10.59 8.06
C PRO A 434 16.98 11.76 7.10
N THR A 435 15.96 12.58 6.89
CA THR A 435 16.03 13.74 5.97
C THR A 435 17.06 14.77 6.40
N TYR A 436 17.27 14.97 7.70
CA TYR A 436 18.23 15.93 8.24
C TYR A 436 19.70 15.56 8.00
N VAL A 437 20.01 14.30 7.63
CA VAL A 437 21.35 13.90 7.16
C VAL A 437 21.42 13.77 5.64
N GLY A 438 20.38 14.19 4.92
CA GLY A 438 20.31 14.18 3.47
C GLY A 438 19.60 12.98 2.86
N GLY A 439 19.07 12.06 3.67
CA GLY A 439 18.29 10.90 3.23
C GLY A 439 16.91 11.24 2.70
N LEU A 440 16.19 10.23 2.19
CA LEU A 440 14.79 10.36 1.78
C LEU A 440 13.81 10.18 2.95
N GLY A 441 14.25 9.62 4.08
CA GLY A 441 13.47 9.50 5.30
C GLY A 441 12.54 8.30 5.39
N PHE A 442 12.62 7.32 4.48
CA PHE A 442 11.85 6.07 4.60
C PHE A 442 12.26 5.28 5.84
N GLY A 443 11.33 4.51 6.38
CA GLY A 443 11.62 3.56 7.46
C GLY A 443 12.44 2.39 6.97
N PHE A 444 12.06 1.84 5.83
CA PHE A 444 12.69 0.68 5.21
C PHE A 444 12.82 0.82 3.70
N LYS A 445 13.68 -0.03 3.13
CA LYS A 445 13.86 -0.21 1.69
C LYS A 445 13.85 -1.71 1.35
N TRP A 446 13.20 -2.11 0.27
CA TRP A 446 13.33 -3.47 -0.26
C TRP A 446 14.75 -3.73 -0.75
N ASN A 447 15.33 -4.88 -0.39
CA ASN A 447 16.65 -5.30 -0.84
C ASN A 447 16.54 -6.13 -2.14
N MET A 448 16.35 -5.46 -3.26
CA MET A 448 16.21 -6.12 -4.56
C MET A 448 17.50 -6.82 -5.00
N GLY A 449 18.67 -6.30 -4.60
CA GLY A 449 19.97 -6.94 -4.88
C GLY A 449 20.07 -8.31 -4.20
N TRP A 450 19.78 -8.38 -2.90
CA TRP A 450 19.75 -9.65 -2.17
C TRP A 450 18.78 -10.65 -2.80
N MET A 451 17.60 -10.20 -3.20
CA MET A 451 16.58 -11.04 -3.83
C MET A 451 17.10 -11.63 -5.13
N HIS A 452 17.65 -10.81 -6.03
CA HIS A 452 18.19 -11.27 -7.31
C HIS A 452 19.34 -12.26 -7.12
N ASP A 453 20.35 -11.93 -6.30
CA ASP A 453 21.54 -12.72 -6.11
C ASP A 453 21.20 -14.09 -5.51
N THR A 454 20.35 -14.10 -4.46
CA THR A 454 19.99 -15.35 -3.78
C THR A 454 19.09 -16.24 -4.63
N LEU A 455 18.12 -15.68 -5.38
CA LEU A 455 17.31 -16.47 -6.30
C LEU A 455 18.13 -17.02 -7.48
N SER A 456 19.08 -16.24 -8.00
CA SER A 456 20.04 -16.70 -8.99
C SER A 456 20.82 -17.91 -8.47
N TYR A 457 21.45 -17.76 -7.29
CA TYR A 457 22.19 -18.86 -6.67
C TYR A 457 21.34 -20.11 -6.46
N MET A 458 20.15 -19.96 -5.90
CA MET A 458 19.26 -21.10 -5.60
C MET A 458 18.75 -21.81 -6.85
N SER A 459 18.68 -21.11 -8.00
CA SER A 459 18.27 -21.68 -9.28
C SER A 459 19.34 -22.58 -9.94
N HIS A 460 20.60 -22.42 -9.54
CA HIS A 460 21.68 -23.28 -10.04
C HIS A 460 21.58 -24.70 -9.48
N ASP A 461 21.87 -25.68 -10.33
CA ASP A 461 22.10 -27.06 -9.88
C ASP A 461 23.20 -27.05 -8.78
N PRO A 462 23.02 -27.76 -7.66
CA PRO A 462 23.99 -27.79 -6.55
C PRO A 462 25.43 -28.08 -6.95
N VAL A 463 25.67 -28.84 -8.04
CA VAL A 463 27.02 -29.13 -8.54
C VAL A 463 27.75 -27.86 -9.04
N HIS A 464 27.01 -26.85 -9.46
CA HIS A 464 27.55 -25.59 -9.98
C HIS A 464 27.62 -24.48 -8.94
N ARG A 465 26.93 -24.58 -7.79
CA ARG A 465 26.85 -23.56 -6.74
C ARG A 465 28.19 -23.09 -6.21
N LYS A 466 29.19 -23.96 -6.19
CA LYS A 466 30.57 -23.62 -5.80
C LYS A 466 31.19 -22.48 -6.63
N TYR A 467 30.72 -22.25 -7.86
CA TYR A 467 31.18 -21.16 -8.73
C TYR A 467 30.40 -19.87 -8.53
N HIS A 468 29.30 -19.92 -7.79
CA HIS A 468 28.38 -18.81 -7.51
C HIS A 468 28.30 -18.45 -6.02
N HIS A 469 29.20 -18.97 -5.23
CA HIS A 469 29.17 -18.82 -3.76
C HIS A 469 29.12 -17.36 -3.30
N ASN A 470 29.76 -16.46 -4.06
CA ASN A 470 29.78 -15.04 -3.78
C ASN A 470 28.40 -14.37 -3.93
N ASP A 471 27.47 -14.94 -4.67
CA ASP A 471 26.11 -14.39 -4.80
C ASP A 471 25.39 -14.36 -3.46
N LEU A 472 25.71 -15.30 -2.54
CA LEU A 472 25.17 -15.33 -1.19
C LEU A 472 25.89 -14.40 -0.21
N THR A 473 27.18 -14.09 -0.44
CA THR A 473 28.01 -13.34 0.50
C THR A 473 28.11 -11.86 0.15
N PHE A 474 27.96 -11.52 -1.13
CA PHE A 474 28.07 -10.14 -1.64
C PHE A 474 27.07 -9.18 -0.99
N GLY A 475 25.83 -9.62 -0.75
CA GLY A 475 24.79 -8.82 -0.12
C GLY A 475 25.18 -8.24 1.23
N LEU A 476 26.05 -8.93 1.99
CA LEU A 476 26.51 -8.47 3.31
C LEU A 476 27.43 -7.24 3.24
N LEU A 477 28.04 -6.94 2.09
CA LEU A 477 28.86 -5.74 1.92
C LEU A 477 28.06 -4.46 2.05
N TYR A 478 26.76 -4.50 1.74
CA TYR A 478 25.88 -3.33 1.80
C TYR A 478 24.66 -3.50 2.72
N ALA A 479 24.48 -4.66 3.33
CA ALA A 479 23.30 -5.02 4.14
C ALA A 479 22.96 -3.99 5.24
N PHE A 480 23.94 -3.21 5.70
CA PHE A 480 23.78 -2.24 6.78
C PHE A 480 23.81 -0.79 6.33
N HIS A 481 23.85 -0.54 4.99
CA HIS A 481 23.79 0.81 4.45
C HIS A 481 22.37 1.39 4.51
N GLU A 482 21.34 0.54 4.47
CA GLU A 482 19.93 0.88 4.59
C GLU A 482 19.24 -0.01 5.65
N ASN A 483 18.02 0.35 6.02
CA ASN A 483 17.15 -0.54 6.79
C ASN A 483 16.40 -1.44 5.80
N PHE A 484 16.94 -2.63 5.56
CA PHE A 484 16.41 -3.49 4.51
C PHE A 484 15.27 -4.40 4.96
N ILE A 485 14.31 -4.60 4.05
CA ILE A 485 13.39 -5.73 4.01
C ILE A 485 13.88 -6.67 2.90
N LEU A 486 13.91 -7.97 3.16
CA LEU A 486 14.26 -9.02 2.21
C LEU A 486 12.98 -9.44 1.48
N PRO A 487 12.73 -9.01 0.22
CA PRO A 487 11.49 -9.28 -0.45
C PRO A 487 11.56 -10.58 -1.25
N LEU A 488 10.64 -11.50 -1.00
CA LEU A 488 10.22 -12.51 -1.97
C LEU A 488 8.77 -12.17 -2.33
N SER A 489 8.62 -11.14 -3.16
CA SER A 489 7.36 -10.46 -3.44
C SER A 489 6.56 -11.12 -4.57
N HIS A 490 5.39 -10.54 -4.86
CA HIS A 490 4.55 -10.93 -5.98
C HIS A 490 5.30 -10.91 -7.31
N ASP A 491 6.18 -9.93 -7.53
CA ASP A 491 6.95 -9.77 -8.78
C ASP A 491 7.82 -10.97 -9.12
N GLU A 492 8.25 -11.74 -8.12
CA GLU A 492 9.13 -12.88 -8.34
C GLU A 492 8.39 -14.15 -8.76
N VAL A 493 7.07 -14.17 -8.67
CA VAL A 493 6.26 -15.38 -8.91
C VAL A 493 5.15 -15.19 -9.94
N VAL A 494 5.18 -14.09 -10.67
CA VAL A 494 4.22 -13.78 -11.76
C VAL A 494 4.56 -14.53 -13.05
N TYR A 495 3.66 -14.43 -14.02
CA TYR A 495 3.74 -15.07 -15.33
C TYR A 495 5.12 -14.94 -15.98
N GLY A 496 5.69 -16.09 -16.39
CA GLY A 496 6.99 -16.21 -17.02
C GLY A 496 8.19 -16.24 -16.08
N LYS A 497 7.98 -15.98 -14.76
CA LYS A 497 9.06 -15.99 -13.75
C LYS A 497 9.13 -17.30 -12.93
N ARG A 498 8.17 -18.20 -13.04
CA ARG A 498 7.96 -19.41 -12.23
C ARG A 498 7.63 -19.09 -10.77
N SER A 499 6.97 -20.03 -10.08
CA SER A 499 6.82 -19.99 -8.61
C SER A 499 8.16 -20.21 -7.91
N LEU A 500 8.28 -19.90 -6.61
CA LEU A 500 9.53 -20.12 -5.87
C LEU A 500 9.98 -21.58 -5.93
N ILE A 501 9.05 -22.52 -5.69
CA ILE A 501 9.37 -23.96 -5.82
C ILE A 501 9.71 -24.34 -7.26
N GLY A 502 9.13 -23.66 -8.25
CA GLY A 502 9.40 -23.84 -9.67
C GLY A 502 10.80 -23.39 -10.11
N LYS A 503 11.46 -22.52 -9.33
CA LYS A 503 12.84 -22.08 -9.57
C LYS A 503 13.87 -23.06 -9.01
N MET A 504 13.48 -23.93 -8.06
CA MET A 504 14.40 -24.87 -7.40
C MET A 504 14.76 -26.04 -8.30
N PRO A 505 16.06 -26.39 -8.42
CA PRO A 505 16.53 -27.50 -9.24
C PRO A 505 16.35 -28.87 -8.57
N GLY A 506 16.47 -29.91 -9.36
CA GLY A 506 16.50 -31.29 -8.91
C GLY A 506 15.14 -32.00 -8.98
N ASP A 507 15.08 -33.21 -8.39
CA ASP A 507 13.85 -33.97 -8.27
C ASP A 507 12.87 -33.30 -7.26
N ARG A 508 11.70 -33.89 -7.10
CA ARG A 508 10.66 -33.31 -6.22
C ARG A 508 11.17 -33.09 -4.79
N TRP A 509 11.83 -34.09 -4.18
CA TRP A 509 12.36 -33.96 -2.82
C TRP A 509 13.41 -32.86 -2.74
N GLN A 510 14.35 -32.84 -3.70
CA GLN A 510 15.42 -31.83 -3.75
C GLN A 510 14.87 -30.41 -3.92
N ARG A 511 13.83 -30.22 -4.75
CA ARG A 511 13.18 -28.89 -4.91
C ARG A 511 12.62 -28.39 -3.57
N PHE A 512 11.89 -29.24 -2.84
CA PHE A 512 11.37 -28.87 -1.52
C PHE A 512 12.49 -28.67 -0.49
N ALA A 513 13.53 -29.49 -0.50
CA ALA A 513 14.68 -29.34 0.38
C ALA A 513 15.42 -28.01 0.10
N ASN A 514 15.66 -27.66 -1.18
CA ASN A 514 16.23 -26.37 -1.55
C ASN A 514 15.40 -25.19 -1.03
N LEU A 515 14.08 -25.23 -1.21
CA LEU A 515 13.21 -24.15 -0.75
C LEU A 515 13.22 -24.03 0.78
N ARG A 516 13.19 -25.15 1.51
CA ARG A 516 13.28 -25.15 2.98
C ARG A 516 14.63 -24.60 3.45
N ALA A 517 15.74 -24.99 2.84
CA ALA A 517 17.07 -24.47 3.15
C ALA A 517 17.15 -22.95 2.87
N TYR A 518 16.57 -22.50 1.78
CA TYR A 518 16.50 -21.08 1.41
C TYR A 518 15.70 -20.25 2.42
N PHE A 519 14.55 -20.74 2.87
CA PHE A 519 13.77 -20.06 3.91
C PHE A 519 14.54 -20.02 5.24
N GLY A 520 15.22 -21.09 5.64
CA GLY A 520 16.09 -21.06 6.82
C GLY A 520 17.19 -20.00 6.72
N PHE A 521 17.81 -19.85 5.56
CA PHE A 521 18.78 -18.79 5.26
C PHE A 521 18.13 -17.40 5.32
N MET A 522 17.00 -17.19 4.65
CA MET A 522 16.30 -15.91 4.63
C MET A 522 15.92 -15.43 6.03
N TRP A 523 15.31 -16.30 6.85
CA TRP A 523 14.85 -15.90 8.19
C TRP A 523 15.99 -15.56 9.16
N THR A 524 17.18 -16.04 8.89
CA THR A 524 18.37 -15.79 9.71
C THR A 524 19.32 -14.74 9.12
N HIS A 525 19.16 -14.38 7.85
CA HIS A 525 19.92 -13.29 7.21
C HIS A 525 19.51 -11.92 7.79
N PRO A 526 20.42 -10.92 7.94
CA PRO A 526 20.05 -9.56 8.34
C PRO A 526 19.03 -8.93 7.41
N GLY A 527 18.06 -8.22 8.00
CA GLY A 527 16.94 -7.57 7.30
C GLY A 527 15.58 -8.14 7.70
N LYS A 528 14.52 -7.34 7.57
CA LYS A 528 13.13 -7.76 7.83
C LYS A 528 12.67 -8.72 6.73
N LYS A 529 11.61 -9.48 6.96
CA LYS A 529 11.17 -10.57 6.07
C LYS A 529 9.90 -10.18 5.34
N LEU A 530 9.83 -10.44 4.04
CA LEU A 530 8.59 -10.32 3.27
C LEU A 530 8.43 -11.55 2.38
N LEU A 531 7.27 -12.19 2.48
CA LEU A 531 6.92 -13.36 1.70
C LEU A 531 5.54 -13.18 1.05
N PHE A 532 5.47 -13.34 -0.26
CA PHE A 532 4.21 -13.28 -0.99
C PHE A 532 3.37 -14.55 -0.78
N MET A 533 2.06 -14.36 -0.66
CA MET A 533 1.05 -15.39 -0.45
C MET A 533 1.20 -16.60 -1.38
N GLY A 534 1.03 -17.79 -0.83
CA GLY A 534 1.20 -19.08 -1.52
C GLY A 534 2.63 -19.61 -1.46
N SER A 535 3.63 -18.76 -1.28
CA SER A 535 5.03 -19.18 -1.16
C SER A 535 5.29 -19.94 0.14
N GLU A 536 4.55 -19.63 1.21
CA GLU A 536 4.64 -20.26 2.52
C GLU A 536 4.24 -21.73 2.54
N PHE A 537 3.53 -22.19 1.51
CA PHE A 537 3.24 -23.62 1.31
C PHE A 537 3.73 -24.12 -0.05
N ALA A 538 4.68 -23.41 -0.66
CA ALA A 538 5.33 -23.81 -1.91
C ALA A 538 4.37 -24.01 -3.09
N GLN A 539 3.44 -23.08 -3.34
CA GLN A 539 2.53 -23.16 -4.48
C GLN A 539 3.32 -23.45 -5.77
N GLU A 540 2.88 -24.44 -6.54
CA GLU A 540 3.60 -24.89 -7.74
C GLU A 540 3.36 -23.99 -8.96
N ARG A 541 2.11 -23.49 -9.09
CA ARG A 541 1.70 -22.59 -10.16
C ARG A 541 2.23 -21.17 -9.92
N GLU A 542 2.60 -20.48 -10.99
CA GLU A 542 2.82 -19.03 -10.96
C GLU A 542 1.57 -18.30 -10.43
N TRP A 543 1.76 -17.18 -9.79
CA TRP A 543 0.64 -16.39 -9.33
C TRP A 543 -0.21 -15.89 -10.50
N ASN A 544 -1.51 -16.01 -10.36
CA ASN A 544 -2.51 -15.50 -11.28
C ASN A 544 -3.61 -14.77 -10.49
N HIS A 545 -3.79 -13.49 -10.77
CA HIS A 545 -4.76 -12.64 -10.07
C HIS A 545 -6.22 -13.06 -10.27
N ASP A 546 -6.53 -13.80 -11.34
CA ASP A 546 -7.89 -14.28 -11.65
C ASP A 546 -8.29 -15.53 -10.87
N MET A 547 -7.37 -16.16 -10.18
CA MET A 547 -7.58 -17.44 -9.51
C MET A 547 -7.17 -17.36 -8.03
N GLY A 548 -7.88 -18.10 -7.16
CA GLY A 548 -7.43 -18.31 -5.78
C GLY A 548 -6.15 -19.17 -5.73
N LEU A 549 -5.46 -19.13 -4.57
CA LEU A 549 -4.33 -20.02 -4.30
C LEU A 549 -4.77 -21.51 -4.29
N ASP A 550 -3.82 -22.38 -4.56
CA ASP A 550 -4.04 -23.84 -4.65
C ASP A 550 -4.05 -24.52 -3.27
N TRP A 551 -4.98 -24.11 -2.41
CA TRP A 551 -5.10 -24.57 -1.02
C TRP A 551 -5.18 -26.08 -0.84
N GLN A 552 -5.63 -26.84 -1.88
CA GLN A 552 -5.67 -28.29 -1.90
C GLN A 552 -4.27 -28.94 -1.81
N LEU A 553 -3.20 -28.20 -2.16
CA LEU A 553 -1.82 -28.68 -2.05
C LEU A 553 -1.43 -28.99 -0.60
N LEU A 554 -2.09 -28.37 0.38
CA LEU A 554 -1.84 -28.63 1.81
C LEU A 554 -2.21 -30.06 2.25
N ALA A 555 -2.92 -30.82 1.44
CA ALA A 555 -3.13 -32.26 1.67
C ALA A 555 -1.85 -33.10 1.44
N ASP A 556 -0.86 -32.54 0.75
CA ASP A 556 0.43 -33.18 0.50
C ASP A 556 1.45 -32.82 1.60
N ARG A 557 2.16 -33.84 2.11
CA ARG A 557 3.11 -33.68 3.22
C ARG A 557 4.25 -32.70 2.97
N PHE A 558 4.67 -32.52 1.72
CA PHE A 558 5.77 -31.59 1.41
C PHE A 558 5.31 -30.15 1.48
N HIS A 559 4.13 -29.86 0.94
CA HIS A 559 3.52 -28.53 0.98
C HIS A 559 3.16 -28.11 2.42
N ASP A 560 2.50 -29.00 3.18
CA ASP A 560 2.20 -28.75 4.57
C ASP A 560 3.49 -28.67 5.43
N GLY A 561 4.53 -29.42 5.06
CA GLY A 561 5.83 -29.34 5.68
C GLY A 561 6.49 -27.97 5.51
N VAL A 562 6.44 -27.38 4.33
CA VAL A 562 6.95 -26.02 4.10
C VAL A 562 6.13 -25.00 4.90
N ARG A 563 4.80 -25.12 4.92
CA ARG A 563 3.92 -24.26 5.71
C ARG A 563 4.26 -24.30 7.21
N LYS A 564 4.47 -25.50 7.75
CA LYS A 564 4.92 -25.68 9.15
C LYS A 564 6.27 -25.02 9.40
N LEU A 565 7.22 -25.22 8.49
CA LEU A 565 8.55 -24.61 8.62
C LEU A 565 8.46 -23.08 8.63
N VAL A 566 7.69 -22.46 7.75
CA VAL A 566 7.54 -20.98 7.71
C VAL A 566 6.92 -20.47 9.02
N ARG A 567 5.91 -21.16 9.55
CA ARG A 567 5.33 -20.83 10.86
C ARG A 567 6.40 -20.90 11.98
N ASP A 568 7.13 -22.00 12.04
CA ASP A 568 8.12 -22.23 13.12
C ASP A 568 9.34 -21.29 12.97
N LEU A 569 9.70 -20.88 11.72
CA LEU A 569 10.70 -19.84 11.46
C LEU A 569 10.20 -18.46 11.93
N ASN A 570 8.94 -18.12 11.72
CA ASN A 570 8.34 -16.89 12.23
C ASN A 570 8.33 -16.86 13.77
N ASP A 571 7.96 -17.97 14.40
CA ASP A 571 7.95 -18.08 15.85
C ASP A 571 9.37 -17.98 16.44
N LEU A 572 10.35 -18.62 15.81
CA LEU A 572 11.75 -18.50 16.20
C LEU A 572 12.24 -17.05 16.03
N TYR A 573 11.96 -16.42 14.89
CA TYR A 573 12.35 -15.05 14.59
C TYR A 573 11.80 -14.06 15.64
N ARG A 574 10.52 -14.17 15.99
CA ARG A 574 9.86 -13.33 17.00
C ARG A 574 10.38 -13.55 18.43
N SER A 575 10.80 -14.77 18.74
CA SER A 575 11.22 -15.15 20.10
C SER A 575 12.74 -15.09 20.34
N THR A 576 13.53 -14.76 19.29
CA THR A 576 15.00 -14.77 19.37
C THR A 576 15.56 -13.40 19.01
N PRO A 577 15.84 -12.53 20.01
CA PRO A 577 16.34 -11.16 19.80
C PRO A 577 17.56 -11.07 18.88
N ALA A 578 18.46 -12.06 18.96
CA ALA A 578 19.63 -12.17 18.10
C ALA A 578 19.31 -12.15 16.58
N LEU A 579 18.07 -12.50 16.18
CA LEU A 579 17.70 -12.57 14.77
C LEU A 579 17.10 -11.27 14.23
N TYR A 580 16.70 -10.29 15.10
CA TYR A 580 16.00 -9.11 14.63
C TYR A 580 16.43 -7.77 15.23
N GLU A 581 16.95 -7.72 16.48
CA GLU A 581 17.23 -6.45 17.15
C GLU A 581 18.29 -5.61 16.42
N LEU A 582 19.30 -6.28 15.86
CA LEU A 582 20.41 -5.65 15.15
C LEU A 582 20.39 -5.99 13.64
N ASP A 583 19.21 -6.17 13.06
CA ASP A 583 19.06 -6.44 11.61
C ASP A 583 19.63 -5.34 10.71
N CYS A 584 19.64 -4.11 11.21
CA CYS A 584 20.11 -2.93 10.49
C CYS A 584 21.47 -2.43 10.97
N ASP A 585 22.19 -3.26 11.76
CA ASP A 585 23.47 -2.91 12.37
C ASP A 585 24.49 -4.03 12.15
N ALA A 586 25.72 -3.64 11.76
CA ALA A 586 26.80 -4.59 11.49
C ALA A 586 27.20 -5.43 12.71
N ASP A 587 27.02 -4.91 13.93
CA ASP A 587 27.32 -5.64 15.16
C ASP A 587 26.43 -6.87 15.35
N GLY A 588 25.28 -6.92 14.69
CA GLY A 588 24.34 -8.04 14.71
C GLY A 588 24.76 -9.28 13.90
N PHE A 589 25.83 -9.20 13.13
CA PHE A 589 26.25 -10.28 12.23
C PHE A 589 27.76 -10.51 12.24
N SER A 590 28.19 -11.77 12.18
CA SER A 590 29.58 -12.10 11.84
C SER A 590 29.66 -13.43 11.11
N TRP A 591 30.47 -13.49 10.07
CA TRP A 591 30.82 -14.75 9.44
C TRP A 591 31.59 -15.64 10.42
N ILE A 592 31.28 -16.94 10.43
CA ILE A 592 32.12 -18.01 11.00
C ILE A 592 32.97 -18.58 9.86
N ASP A 593 32.32 -19.03 8.78
CA ASP A 593 33.00 -19.42 7.54
C ASP A 593 32.15 -19.01 6.33
N ALA A 594 32.67 -18.06 5.56
CA ALA A 594 32.08 -17.58 4.30
C ALA A 594 32.84 -18.12 3.08
N ALA A 595 33.93 -18.87 3.27
CA ALA A 595 34.87 -19.18 2.21
C ALA A 595 34.75 -20.64 1.67
N ASN A 596 33.89 -21.47 2.25
CA ASN A 596 33.77 -22.87 1.86
C ASN A 596 32.92 -23.05 0.59
N ALA A 597 33.32 -22.36 -0.49
CA ALA A 597 32.72 -22.51 -1.80
C ALA A 597 32.78 -23.94 -2.36
N PRO A 598 33.90 -24.71 -2.18
CA PRO A 598 34.00 -26.07 -2.71
C PRO A 598 32.87 -26.99 -2.24
N GLU A 599 32.43 -26.80 -0.97
CA GLU A 599 31.37 -27.59 -0.37
C GLU A 599 30.02 -26.89 -0.38
N SER A 600 29.95 -25.64 -0.83
CA SER A 600 28.75 -24.78 -0.82
C SER A 600 28.10 -24.73 0.59
N VAL A 601 28.92 -24.58 1.59
CA VAL A 601 28.52 -24.46 3.01
C VAL A 601 28.82 -23.04 3.48
N LEU A 602 27.86 -22.44 4.19
CA LEU A 602 28.02 -21.15 4.86
C LEU A 602 27.75 -21.31 6.37
N SER A 603 28.52 -20.62 7.20
CA SER A 603 28.21 -20.51 8.61
C SER A 603 28.44 -19.10 9.13
N TYR A 604 27.54 -18.62 10.01
CA TYR A 604 27.57 -17.28 10.58
C TYR A 604 26.91 -17.23 11.93
N ALA A 605 27.19 -16.16 12.67
CA ALA A 605 26.59 -15.87 13.97
C ALA A 605 25.72 -14.61 13.87
N ARG A 606 24.57 -14.64 14.54
CA ARG A 606 23.68 -13.50 14.78
C ARG A 606 23.71 -13.15 16.27
N ARG A 607 23.67 -11.85 16.57
CA ARG A 607 23.72 -11.33 17.93
C ARG A 607 22.61 -10.34 18.19
N GLY A 608 22.06 -10.39 19.42
CA GLY A 608 21.20 -9.36 19.96
C GLY A 608 22.00 -8.25 20.65
N ARG A 609 21.30 -7.30 21.24
CA ARG A 609 21.89 -6.25 22.09
C ARG A 609 22.47 -6.83 23.40
N ASP A 610 21.76 -7.81 23.98
CA ASP A 610 22.31 -8.58 25.08
C ASP A 610 23.42 -9.50 24.52
N PRO A 611 24.68 -9.43 25.06
CA PRO A 611 25.75 -10.31 24.64
C PRO A 611 25.45 -11.82 24.83
N HIS A 612 24.43 -12.15 25.64
CA HIS A 612 23.98 -13.53 25.81
C HIS A 612 23.10 -14.03 24.67
N GLU A 613 22.45 -13.11 23.93
CA GLU A 613 21.64 -13.43 22.78
C GLU A 613 22.51 -13.75 21.55
N LEU A 614 22.68 -15.04 21.29
CA LEU A 614 23.52 -15.57 20.22
C LEU A 614 22.82 -16.70 19.48
N ALA A 615 22.70 -16.55 18.15
CA ALA A 615 22.32 -17.64 17.26
C ALA A 615 23.47 -17.99 16.30
N VAL A 616 23.65 -19.28 16.03
CA VAL A 616 24.62 -19.81 15.08
C VAL A 616 23.87 -20.53 13.98
N VAL A 617 24.19 -20.23 12.74
CA VAL A 617 23.52 -20.75 11.55
C VAL A 617 24.50 -21.45 10.65
N VAL A 618 24.12 -22.63 10.14
CA VAL A 618 24.90 -23.38 9.17
C VAL A 618 23.99 -23.81 8.02
N CYS A 619 24.36 -23.44 6.81
CA CYS A 619 23.63 -23.77 5.59
C CYS A 619 24.46 -24.71 4.72
N ASN A 620 23.94 -25.91 4.41
CA ASN A 620 24.50 -26.82 3.43
C ASN A 620 23.63 -26.80 2.16
N PHE A 621 24.11 -26.19 1.10
CA PHE A 621 23.38 -26.04 -0.15
C PHE A 621 23.70 -27.16 -1.16
N THR A 622 24.20 -28.31 -0.68
CA THR A 622 24.45 -29.51 -1.50
C THR A 622 23.59 -30.70 -1.05
N PRO A 623 23.25 -31.65 -1.93
CA PRO A 623 22.49 -32.83 -1.56
C PRO A 623 23.35 -33.88 -0.82
N VAL A 624 24.55 -33.51 -0.36
CA VAL A 624 25.49 -34.40 0.32
C VAL A 624 25.41 -34.12 1.84
N PRO A 625 24.94 -35.07 2.65
CA PRO A 625 25.05 -34.95 4.11
C PRO A 625 26.51 -34.96 4.51
N ARG A 626 26.87 -34.26 5.61
CA ARG A 626 28.22 -34.20 6.10
C ARG A 626 28.27 -34.67 7.54
N GLU A 627 29.00 -35.70 7.78
CA GLU A 627 29.29 -36.21 9.12
C GLU A 627 30.49 -35.45 9.68
N ASP A 628 30.54 -35.28 11.02
CA ASP A 628 31.66 -34.68 11.75
C ASP A 628 32.13 -33.31 11.23
N TYR A 629 31.19 -32.50 10.66
CA TYR A 629 31.49 -31.18 10.15
C TYR A 629 31.77 -30.20 11.29
N ARG A 630 32.96 -29.60 11.29
CA ARG A 630 33.38 -28.75 12.40
C ARG A 630 33.31 -27.26 12.07
N ILE A 631 32.62 -26.47 12.92
CA ILE A 631 32.56 -25.01 12.84
C ILE A 631 33.07 -24.38 14.13
N GLY A 632 33.78 -23.25 14.02
CA GLY A 632 34.14 -22.44 15.17
C GLY A 632 32.94 -21.74 15.78
N VAL A 633 32.91 -21.55 17.09
CA VAL A 633 31.85 -20.82 17.78
C VAL A 633 32.42 -19.82 18.78
N PRO A 634 31.79 -18.63 18.93
CA PRO A 634 32.35 -17.56 19.76
C PRO A 634 32.30 -17.81 21.26
N ARG A 635 31.47 -18.75 21.74
CA ARG A 635 31.28 -19.02 23.16
C ARG A 635 31.34 -20.51 23.43
N PRO A 636 31.88 -20.92 24.59
CA PRO A 636 31.75 -22.29 25.07
C PRO A 636 30.34 -22.56 25.58
N GLY A 637 29.94 -23.83 25.63
CA GLY A 637 28.69 -24.26 26.23
C GLY A 637 27.82 -25.14 25.36
N ARG A 638 26.55 -25.16 25.70
CA ARG A 638 25.52 -25.92 25.02
C ARG A 638 24.86 -25.05 23.93
N TYR A 639 24.64 -25.67 22.76
CA TYR A 639 23.96 -25.09 21.61
C TYR A 639 22.74 -25.95 21.29
N ARG A 640 21.54 -25.36 21.42
CA ARG A 640 20.30 -26.05 21.11
C ARG A 640 19.95 -25.88 19.63
N GLU A 641 19.72 -27.00 18.95
CA GLU A 641 19.18 -27.00 17.57
C GLU A 641 17.73 -26.59 17.65
N ARG A 642 17.44 -25.32 17.27
CA ARG A 642 16.10 -24.73 17.33
C ARG A 642 15.29 -25.06 16.08
N ILE A 643 15.92 -25.04 14.92
CA ILE A 643 15.35 -25.43 13.65
C ILE A 643 16.38 -26.25 12.88
N ASN A 644 15.91 -27.36 12.34
CA ASN A 644 16.55 -28.13 11.30
C ASN A 644 15.58 -28.22 10.11
N THR A 645 15.89 -27.54 9.01
CA THR A 645 14.98 -27.47 7.85
C THR A 645 14.81 -28.81 7.14
N ASP A 646 15.65 -29.83 7.47
CA ASP A 646 15.54 -31.19 6.99
C ASP A 646 14.82 -32.13 7.98
N ALA A 647 14.18 -31.61 9.01
CA ALA A 647 13.41 -32.42 9.94
C ALA A 647 12.26 -33.14 9.22
N MET A 648 11.90 -34.32 9.71
CA MET A 648 10.86 -35.17 9.08
C MET A 648 9.49 -34.49 9.06
N GLU A 649 9.18 -33.67 10.06
CA GLU A 649 7.94 -32.90 10.17
C GLU A 649 7.76 -31.86 9.05
N TYR A 650 8.87 -31.40 8.45
CA TYR A 650 8.90 -30.52 7.30
C TYR A 650 9.01 -31.27 5.96
N GLY A 651 8.95 -32.61 5.98
CA GLY A 651 9.12 -33.46 4.81
C GLY A 651 10.59 -33.71 4.44
N GLY A 652 11.50 -33.48 5.36
CA GLY A 652 12.93 -33.76 5.20
C GLY A 652 13.33 -35.23 5.44
N SER A 653 14.62 -35.50 5.39
CA SER A 653 15.20 -36.84 5.63
C SER A 653 15.43 -37.14 7.12
N GLY A 654 15.42 -36.15 7.99
CA GLY A 654 15.63 -36.28 9.43
C GLY A 654 17.11 -36.36 9.84
N VAL A 655 18.03 -35.97 8.98
CA VAL A 655 19.46 -35.87 9.33
C VAL A 655 19.66 -34.64 10.22
N GLY A 656 20.23 -34.77 11.42
CA GLY A 656 20.43 -33.69 12.37
C GLY A 656 21.18 -34.09 13.63
N ASN A 657 21.15 -33.27 14.67
CA ASN A 657 22.03 -33.34 15.86
C ASN A 657 21.27 -33.67 17.15
N ALA A 658 20.13 -34.33 17.07
CA ALA A 658 19.33 -34.79 18.19
C ALA A 658 18.90 -33.66 19.18
N GLY A 659 18.78 -32.42 18.71
CA GLY A 659 18.25 -31.27 19.45
C GLY A 659 19.29 -30.42 20.17
N GLU A 660 20.52 -30.90 20.42
CA GLU A 660 21.59 -30.09 21.05
C GLU A 660 22.98 -30.60 20.74
N VAL A 661 23.98 -29.73 20.81
CA VAL A 661 25.39 -30.02 20.66
C VAL A 661 26.19 -29.24 21.71
N HIS A 662 27.24 -29.82 22.26
CA HIS A 662 28.15 -29.13 23.17
C HIS A 662 29.43 -28.71 22.43
N SER A 663 29.91 -27.50 22.74
CA SER A 663 31.19 -27.04 22.19
C SER A 663 32.37 -27.77 22.81
N GLU A 664 33.38 -27.98 21.99
CA GLU A 664 34.65 -28.56 22.37
C GLU A 664 35.74 -27.48 22.39
N VAL A 665 36.77 -27.66 23.24
CA VAL A 665 37.98 -26.83 23.23
C VAL A 665 38.86 -27.26 22.06
N TYR A 666 38.43 -26.88 20.88
CA TYR A 666 39.13 -27.14 19.64
C TYR A 666 39.05 -25.88 18.76
N PRO A 667 40.17 -25.16 18.55
CA PRO A 667 40.18 -23.93 17.79
C PRO A 667 39.80 -24.15 16.31
N MET A 668 38.84 -23.34 15.80
CA MET A 668 38.39 -23.40 14.41
C MET A 668 37.87 -22.04 13.98
N HIS A 669 38.09 -21.65 12.71
CA HIS A 669 37.60 -20.40 12.10
C HIS A 669 37.89 -19.15 12.97
N GLY A 670 39.06 -19.09 13.63
CA GLY A 670 39.44 -17.97 14.49
C GLY A 670 38.78 -17.96 15.91
N HIS A 671 37.99 -18.98 16.24
CA HIS A 671 37.39 -19.16 17.56
C HIS A 671 38.10 -20.23 18.37
N PRO A 672 38.18 -20.08 19.72
CA PRO A 672 38.83 -21.07 20.59
C PRO A 672 38.01 -22.35 20.80
N HIS A 673 36.70 -22.29 20.49
CA HIS A 673 35.78 -23.40 20.66
C HIS A 673 35.12 -23.73 19.30
N SER A 674 34.67 -24.98 19.16
CA SER A 674 33.99 -25.45 17.95
C SER A 674 32.87 -26.43 18.26
N LEU A 675 31.91 -26.54 17.33
CA LEU A 675 30.89 -27.59 17.30
C LEU A 675 31.26 -28.64 16.27
N CYS A 676 31.08 -29.91 16.59
CA CYS A 676 31.11 -31.01 15.62
C CYS A 676 29.68 -31.39 15.27
N LEU A 677 29.29 -31.17 14.02
CA LEU A 677 27.91 -31.22 13.55
C LEU A 677 27.71 -32.28 12.48
N LYS A 678 26.52 -32.84 12.45
CA LYS A 678 25.98 -33.53 11.29
C LYS A 678 25.15 -32.56 10.47
N LEU A 679 25.59 -32.23 9.25
CA LEU A 679 24.88 -31.34 8.38
C LEU A 679 23.93 -32.12 7.45
N PRO A 680 22.65 -31.79 7.44
CA PRO A 680 21.68 -32.40 6.53
C PRO A 680 21.96 -32.02 5.08
N PRO A 681 21.52 -32.84 4.11
CA PRO A 681 21.56 -32.49 2.70
C PRO A 681 20.56 -31.38 2.40
N LEU A 682 20.96 -30.34 1.62
CA LEU A 682 20.09 -29.21 1.25
C LEU A 682 19.32 -28.66 2.45
N GLY A 683 20.05 -28.34 3.54
CA GLY A 683 19.43 -27.94 4.80
C GLY A 683 20.14 -26.79 5.50
N THR A 684 19.39 -26.06 6.29
CA THR A 684 19.86 -25.02 7.22
C THR A 684 19.59 -25.46 8.64
N LEU A 685 20.61 -25.38 9.49
CA LEU A 685 20.56 -25.60 10.94
C LEU A 685 20.64 -24.26 11.64
N ILE A 686 19.80 -24.05 12.66
CA ILE A 686 19.79 -22.85 13.48
C ILE A 686 19.92 -23.26 14.95
N PHE A 687 20.97 -22.79 15.59
CA PHE A 687 21.26 -23.05 16.99
C PHE A 687 21.19 -21.77 17.82
N THR A 688 20.74 -21.87 19.06
CA THR A 688 20.90 -20.80 20.07
C THR A 688 21.85 -21.29 21.18
N ALA A 689 22.76 -20.43 21.62
CA ALA A 689 23.61 -20.71 22.77
C ALA A 689 22.82 -20.48 24.07
N ASP A 690 23.02 -21.40 25.08
CA ASP A 690 22.46 -21.22 26.42
C ASP A 690 23.34 -20.27 27.27
#